data_7932cff5852acf37d5e76d686d789bb4
#
_entry.id   7932cff5852acf37d5e76d686d789bb4
#
_cell.length_a   1.000
_cell.length_b   1.000
_cell.length_c   1.000
_cell.angle_alpha   90.00
_cell.angle_beta   90.00
_cell.angle_gamma   90.00
#
_symmetry.space_group_name_H-M   'P 1'
#
loop_
_entity.id
_entity.type
_entity.pdbx_description
1 polymer ?
#
loop_
_entity_poly.entity_id
_entity_poly.type
_entity_poly.pdbx_seq_one_letter_code
_entity_poly.pdbx_strand_id
1 'polypeptide(L)'
;MAELNLKQIIDRLNAEFTGDARNLVFWYDDKAEFAEDIDSVELENAKVYRLEPDNQFMTKRFLEREDTSTNYLIYAPFPKPDVKDNHLEDTMLYSKRFFADRASLLSVDLGIEERYKPIIEKHIKFFANKERTQRFYDLEIENFNEENITVGLLSAICKTRTCSLEEVLRVMLTEGTAEDNKFLLEMEKYDLQSSFWKLCEQQFGYTDATPTLEKLVVTMFVTATARQLGSAVPQDWKSYVSYKSGNIIAFLDSLMNSVLYSERFDELSHQVSDSLNTSKIFAEMQPEELTEVNTFLIADRILVKWMVERLTAEDTGARLDGIGIPELCEKRMKMHFGSRTKKTYQLLLSAYHLLTAANYSCPDGFRQIVKQYRERDYQIDREYRKFYLRFDKVNFDEVEREGLRTLVENIYTNEYLAKVMPKWNEGLQEPAAFHELPLQREFYERYVRNAKERTVVIISDAMRYEVGEELFQRMLDDPKCSAKLEAQLSVLPSYTRLGMAALLPHQTLTMTDDYRVLADDVLCNDLAGREKVLRQHQENGICVRFDEIKGLKKNELRDIFTGKQLVYVYHNQIDARGDKASTEDEVFVACEEAICEITELIRKISANANTYRFLVTSDHGFIYKRDKLSESEKIGAISDKKAFINRRFIVAHEAVTEEGVKSLSMGKILDNDDAKVVSFPVSDNVFKVAGGGQNFVHGGSSPQEMLVPVVDIKMERGHMETRPAQISLVSIVQKITNLITTLDFIQSDAVSDTVKKTTYKMYFISEDNEKISNENTYIADSRDADAQKRIFRMRFTFKNRQYDKNQQYYLVVYDEATGTESFRHPVIMDLAFADDYGFTF
;
A
#
# COMPACT_ATOMS: atom_id res chain seq x y z
N MET A 1 19.63 -19.59 33.39
CA MET A 1 19.25 -21.01 33.18
C MET A 1 20.44 -21.98 33.15
N ALA A 2 21.59 -21.71 32.49
CA ALA A 2 22.80 -22.50 32.73
C ALA A 2 23.23 -22.45 34.21
N GLU A 3 22.96 -21.36 34.92
CA GLU A 3 23.07 -21.28 36.38
C GLU A 3 22.04 -22.14 37.16
N LEU A 4 20.85 -22.40 36.57
CA LEU A 4 19.86 -23.30 37.20
C LEU A 4 20.30 -24.76 37.10
N ASN A 5 20.83 -25.21 35.97
CA ASN A 5 21.36 -26.55 35.78
C ASN A 5 22.57 -26.83 36.70
N LEU A 6 23.46 -25.84 36.77
CA LEU A 6 24.61 -25.93 37.68
C LEU A 6 24.15 -25.92 39.17
N LYS A 7 23.14 -25.12 39.48
CA LYS A 7 22.57 -25.09 40.84
C LYS A 7 21.92 -26.42 41.22
N GLN A 8 21.17 -27.06 40.32
CA GLN A 8 20.60 -28.38 40.57
C GLN A 8 21.67 -29.47 40.82
N ILE A 9 22.77 -29.42 40.04
CA ILE A 9 23.92 -30.29 40.23
C ILE A 9 24.54 -30.01 41.59
N ILE A 10 24.76 -28.74 41.93
CA ILE A 10 25.32 -28.33 43.24
C ILE A 10 24.41 -28.79 44.38
N ASP A 11 23.09 -28.62 44.26
CA ASP A 11 22.12 -29.05 45.28
C ASP A 11 22.16 -30.59 45.46
N ARG A 12 22.21 -31.34 44.36
CA ARG A 12 22.33 -32.80 44.40
C ARG A 12 23.69 -33.26 44.94
N LEU A 13 24.76 -32.58 44.60
CA LEU A 13 26.10 -32.87 45.11
C LEU A 13 26.19 -32.55 46.59
N ASN A 14 25.63 -31.42 47.06
CA ASN A 14 25.60 -31.07 48.47
C ASN A 14 24.85 -32.11 49.30
N ALA A 15 23.79 -32.72 48.76
CA ALA A 15 23.05 -33.80 49.40
C ALA A 15 23.91 -35.06 49.63
N GLU A 16 24.93 -35.30 48.79
CA GLU A 16 25.86 -36.42 48.99
C GLU A 16 26.85 -36.21 50.13
N PHE A 17 27.07 -34.96 50.54
CA PHE A 17 28.06 -34.57 51.56
C PHE A 17 27.37 -34.21 52.90
N THR A 18 26.29 -34.90 53.24
CA THR A 18 25.58 -34.78 54.52
C THR A 18 26.06 -35.82 55.52
N GLY A 19 26.15 -35.45 56.78
CA GLY A 19 26.55 -36.32 57.94
C GLY A 19 27.96 -36.00 58.43
N ASP A 20 28.33 -36.65 59.61
CA ASP A 20 29.59 -36.37 60.26
C ASP A 20 30.77 -37.18 59.76
N ALA A 21 30.55 -38.19 58.88
CA ALA A 21 31.59 -39.03 58.35
C ALA A 21 32.16 -38.40 57.02
N ARG A 22 33.47 -38.56 56.83
CA ARG A 22 34.12 -38.16 55.62
C ARG A 22 33.51 -38.85 54.40
N ASN A 23 33.08 -38.09 53.40
CA ASN A 23 32.58 -38.57 52.13
C ASN A 23 33.49 -38.22 50.99
N LEU A 24 33.80 -39.24 50.17
CA LEU A 24 34.43 -39.10 48.85
C LEU A 24 33.39 -39.46 47.81
N VAL A 25 33.16 -38.54 46.81
CA VAL A 25 32.19 -38.73 45.73
C VAL A 25 32.92 -38.66 44.42
N PHE A 26 32.87 -39.75 43.63
CA PHE A 26 33.49 -39.86 42.31
C PHE A 26 32.45 -39.52 41.24
N TRP A 27 32.83 -38.63 40.36
CA TRP A 27 32.03 -38.27 39.17
C TRP A 27 32.90 -38.43 37.93
N TYR A 28 32.74 -39.56 37.24
CA TYR A 28 33.32 -39.79 35.91
C TYR A 28 32.37 -39.23 34.86
N ASP A 29 32.79 -38.12 34.20
CA ASP A 29 32.07 -37.45 33.15
C ASP A 29 32.67 -37.96 31.80
N ASP A 30 32.15 -39.09 31.30
CA ASP A 30 32.72 -39.87 30.19
C ASP A 30 32.90 -39.04 28.91
N LYS A 31 32.09 -38.02 28.72
CA LYS A 31 32.08 -37.13 27.55
C LYS A 31 32.64 -35.72 27.84
N ALA A 32 33.13 -35.47 29.04
CA ALA A 32 33.62 -34.19 29.51
C ALA A 32 32.59 -33.04 29.35
N GLU A 33 31.29 -33.33 29.49
CA GLU A 33 30.19 -32.40 29.28
C GLU A 33 30.20 -31.21 30.25
N PHE A 34 30.78 -31.40 31.46
CA PHE A 34 30.86 -30.39 32.53
C PHE A 34 32.27 -29.87 32.79
N ALA A 35 33.23 -30.18 31.92
CA ALA A 35 34.64 -29.84 32.11
C ALA A 35 34.92 -28.33 32.25
N GLU A 36 34.10 -27.49 31.62
CA GLU A 36 34.21 -26.02 31.70
C GLU A 36 33.43 -25.45 32.91
N ASP A 37 32.39 -26.14 33.32
CA ASP A 37 31.50 -25.67 34.38
C ASP A 37 32.00 -26.05 35.78
N ILE A 38 32.81 -27.13 35.92
CA ILE A 38 33.23 -27.70 37.20
C ILE A 38 34.03 -26.73 38.07
N ASP A 39 34.78 -25.81 37.46
CA ASP A 39 35.60 -24.81 38.17
C ASP A 39 34.72 -23.75 38.83
N SER A 40 33.46 -23.67 38.48
CA SER A 40 32.45 -22.78 39.04
C SER A 40 31.58 -23.45 40.13
N VAL A 41 31.82 -24.75 40.38
CA VAL A 41 31.06 -25.51 41.38
C VAL A 41 31.65 -25.26 42.79
N GLU A 42 30.89 -24.53 43.63
CA GLU A 42 31.17 -24.33 45.04
C GLU A 42 30.24 -25.21 45.89
N LEU A 43 30.81 -26.11 46.65
CA LEU A 43 30.10 -27.04 47.55
C LEU A 43 30.18 -26.54 48.99
N GLU A 44 29.09 -26.66 49.78
CA GLU A 44 29.01 -26.20 51.13
C GLU A 44 29.95 -26.93 52.08
N ASN A 45 30.07 -28.28 51.93
CA ASN A 45 30.78 -29.15 52.84
C ASN A 45 31.86 -30.02 52.17
N ALA A 46 32.29 -29.69 50.96
CA ALA A 46 33.27 -30.45 50.18
C ALA A 46 34.08 -29.54 49.28
N LYS A 47 35.27 -30.02 48.89
CA LYS A 47 36.09 -29.38 47.85
C LYS A 47 36.06 -30.18 46.56
N VAL A 48 36.16 -29.49 45.46
CA VAL A 48 36.28 -30.11 44.12
C VAL A 48 37.75 -30.44 43.87
N TYR A 49 38.03 -31.70 43.50
CA TYR A 49 39.36 -32.19 43.09
C TYR A 49 39.26 -32.73 41.67
N ARG A 50 40.07 -32.16 40.76
CA ARG A 50 40.09 -32.56 39.33
C ARG A 50 41.03 -33.75 39.16
N LEU A 51 40.50 -34.86 38.73
CA LEU A 51 41.24 -36.06 38.40
C LEU A 51 41.69 -36.03 36.96
N GLU A 52 42.96 -36.38 36.74
CA GLU A 52 43.52 -36.51 35.38
C GLU A 52 43.97 -37.96 35.14
N PRO A 53 44.10 -38.45 33.92
CA PRO A 53 44.48 -39.83 33.64
C PRO A 53 45.86 -40.22 34.21
N ASP A 54 46.76 -39.26 34.31
CA ASP A 54 48.16 -39.44 34.76
C ASP A 54 48.37 -39.10 36.26
N ASN A 55 47.39 -38.50 36.96
CA ASN A 55 47.58 -38.14 38.36
C ASN A 55 46.92 -39.12 39.35
N GLN A 56 46.34 -40.23 38.94
CA GLN A 56 45.53 -41.13 39.79
C GLN A 56 46.26 -41.63 41.02
N PHE A 57 47.58 -42.01 40.88
CA PHE A 57 48.37 -42.49 41.99
C PHE A 57 48.64 -41.37 43.01
N MET A 58 48.93 -40.21 42.55
CA MET A 58 49.12 -39.02 43.42
C MET A 58 47.82 -38.64 44.13
N THR A 59 46.69 -38.69 43.43
CA THR A 59 45.36 -38.48 44.00
C THR A 59 45.08 -39.50 45.10
N LYS A 60 45.38 -40.78 44.92
CA LYS A 60 45.20 -41.79 45.92
C LYS A 60 46.06 -41.51 47.16
N ARG A 61 47.32 -41.22 46.99
CA ARG A 61 48.22 -40.84 48.07
C ARG A 61 47.69 -39.61 48.81
N PHE A 62 47.23 -38.58 48.11
CA PHE A 62 46.67 -37.38 48.68
C PHE A 62 45.45 -37.71 49.55
N LEU A 63 44.47 -38.42 49.01
CA LEU A 63 43.22 -38.74 49.72
C LEU A 63 43.40 -39.68 50.90
N GLU A 64 44.36 -40.62 50.86
CA GLU A 64 44.50 -41.64 51.89
C GLU A 64 45.61 -41.36 52.91
N ARG A 65 46.53 -40.39 52.61
CA ARG A 65 47.71 -40.15 53.48
C ARG A 65 47.93 -38.70 53.86
N GLU A 66 47.53 -37.75 52.99
CA GLU A 66 47.83 -36.35 53.19
C GLU A 66 46.60 -35.59 53.78
N ASP A 67 45.41 -35.72 53.19
CA ASP A 67 44.17 -35.19 53.69
C ASP A 67 43.14 -36.31 53.89
N THR A 68 43.01 -36.76 55.12
CA THR A 68 42.12 -37.87 55.47
C THR A 68 40.82 -37.40 56.10
N SER A 69 40.59 -36.09 56.19
CA SER A 69 39.43 -35.51 56.92
C SER A 69 38.49 -34.72 56.06
N THR A 70 38.94 -34.10 54.98
CA THR A 70 38.15 -33.26 54.09
C THR A 70 37.30 -34.08 53.15
N ASN A 71 36.07 -33.65 52.90
CA ASN A 71 35.18 -34.18 51.87
C ASN A 71 35.63 -33.71 50.50
N TYR A 72 35.64 -34.64 49.53
CA TYR A 72 36.01 -34.30 48.17
C TYR A 72 35.01 -34.83 47.13
N LEU A 73 34.66 -33.95 46.14
CA LEU A 73 34.12 -34.34 44.87
C LEU A 73 35.37 -34.59 43.95
N ILE A 74 35.57 -35.84 43.54
CA ILE A 74 36.63 -36.22 42.59
C ILE A 74 35.99 -36.23 41.20
N TYR A 75 36.23 -35.17 40.45
CA TYR A 75 35.70 -34.99 39.07
C TYR A 75 36.74 -35.45 38.06
N ALA A 76 36.37 -36.39 37.19
CA ALA A 76 37.16 -36.96 36.12
C ALA A 76 36.51 -36.68 34.76
N PRO A 77 37.01 -35.75 33.89
CA PRO A 77 36.48 -35.46 32.55
C PRO A 77 36.87 -36.55 31.55
N PHE A 78 36.75 -37.80 31.89
CA PHE A 78 37.05 -38.97 31.05
C PHE A 78 36.33 -40.21 31.56
N PRO A 79 36.17 -41.28 30.73
CA PRO A 79 35.54 -42.54 31.14
C PRO A 79 36.27 -43.22 32.30
N LYS A 80 35.52 -43.88 33.17
CA LYS A 80 36.12 -44.70 34.23
C LYS A 80 37.05 -45.73 33.58
N PRO A 81 38.37 -45.77 33.98
CA PRO A 81 39.30 -46.78 33.52
C PRO A 81 38.88 -48.17 33.93
N ASP A 82 39.37 -49.18 33.15
CA ASP A 82 39.17 -50.55 33.51
C ASP A 82 39.83 -50.87 34.88
N VAL A 83 39.26 -51.82 35.61
CA VAL A 83 39.76 -52.19 36.97
C VAL A 83 41.27 -52.39 37.03
N LYS A 84 41.89 -52.86 35.97
CA LYS A 84 43.36 -53.10 35.87
C LYS A 84 44.16 -51.83 35.82
N ASP A 85 43.58 -50.76 35.25
CA ASP A 85 44.26 -49.53 34.97
C ASP A 85 43.78 -48.39 35.89
N ASN A 86 42.83 -48.68 36.83
CA ASN A 86 42.29 -47.73 37.77
C ASN A 86 43.00 -47.83 39.12
N HIS A 87 43.95 -47.00 39.41
CA HIS A 87 44.67 -46.93 40.69
C HIS A 87 43.82 -46.47 41.85
N LEU A 88 42.58 -46.01 41.65
CA LEU A 88 41.62 -45.59 42.67
C LEU A 88 40.49 -46.60 42.90
N GLU A 89 40.53 -47.79 42.31
CA GLU A 89 39.43 -48.74 42.38
C GLU A 89 39.10 -49.17 43.83
N ASP A 90 40.09 -49.39 44.68
CA ASP A 90 39.92 -49.69 46.10
C ASP A 90 39.39 -48.50 46.93
N THR A 91 39.83 -47.28 46.56
CA THR A 91 39.29 -46.05 47.18
C THR A 91 37.81 -45.87 46.81
N MET A 92 37.42 -46.27 45.59
CA MET A 92 36.06 -46.24 45.15
C MET A 92 35.10 -47.22 45.85
N LEU A 93 35.65 -48.31 46.43
CA LEU A 93 34.81 -49.28 47.17
C LEU A 93 34.14 -48.71 48.40
N TYR A 94 34.73 -47.71 49.03
CA TYR A 94 34.16 -47.01 50.21
C TYR A 94 33.73 -45.59 49.93
N SER A 95 33.63 -45.22 48.62
CA SER A 95 33.22 -43.91 48.17
C SER A 95 31.85 -43.98 47.52
N LYS A 96 31.18 -42.84 47.42
CA LYS A 96 29.95 -42.69 46.66
C LYS A 96 30.24 -42.40 45.18
N ARG A 97 29.28 -42.66 44.34
CA ARG A 97 29.34 -42.35 42.89
C ARG A 97 28.25 -41.35 42.54
N PHE A 98 28.61 -40.35 41.78
CA PHE A 98 27.68 -39.38 41.21
C PHE A 98 27.61 -39.51 39.72
N PHE A 99 26.39 -39.37 39.19
CA PHE A 99 26.16 -39.36 37.74
C PHE A 99 25.27 -38.18 37.40
N ALA A 100 25.69 -37.39 36.46
CA ALA A 100 24.88 -36.41 35.82
C ALA A 100 25.20 -36.39 34.33
N ASP A 101 24.21 -36.36 33.51
CA ASP A 101 24.34 -36.08 32.08
C ASP A 101 23.50 -34.86 31.71
N ARG A 102 24.03 -34.08 30.80
CA ARG A 102 23.45 -32.79 30.43
C ARG A 102 22.09 -32.95 29.74
N ALA A 103 21.88 -34.04 29.00
CA ALA A 103 20.64 -34.31 28.31
C ALA A 103 19.51 -34.62 29.32
N SER A 104 19.80 -35.38 30.38
CA SER A 104 18.80 -35.61 31.45
C SER A 104 18.41 -34.35 32.15
N LEU A 105 19.38 -33.50 32.51
CA LEU A 105 19.10 -32.21 33.13
C LEU A 105 18.25 -31.30 32.26
N LEU A 106 18.61 -31.15 31.00
CA LEU A 106 17.86 -30.38 30.00
C LEU A 106 16.45 -30.93 29.80
N SER A 107 16.31 -32.26 29.74
CA SER A 107 15.00 -32.91 29.61
C SER A 107 14.07 -32.61 30.80
N VAL A 108 14.63 -32.64 32.01
CA VAL A 108 13.87 -32.34 33.25
C VAL A 108 13.46 -30.86 33.27
N ASP A 109 14.40 -29.94 32.98
CA ASP A 109 14.14 -28.49 32.99
C ASP A 109 13.09 -28.11 31.97
N LEU A 110 13.12 -28.74 30.78
CA LEU A 110 12.18 -28.46 29.68
C LEU A 110 10.86 -29.23 29.84
N GLY A 111 10.76 -30.16 30.78
CA GLY A 111 9.60 -31.03 30.90
C GLY A 111 9.45 -32.04 29.77
N ILE A 112 10.57 -32.41 29.11
CA ILE A 112 10.61 -33.39 28.03
C ILE A 112 10.51 -34.80 28.58
N GLU A 113 9.57 -35.60 28.07
CA GLU A 113 9.43 -37.00 28.46
C GLU A 113 10.69 -37.83 28.15
N GLU A 114 11.03 -38.78 29.01
CA GLU A 114 12.25 -39.62 28.90
C GLU A 114 12.40 -40.29 27.52
N ARG A 115 11.27 -40.65 26.88
CA ARG A 115 11.29 -41.26 25.54
C ARG A 115 11.92 -40.36 24.44
N TYR A 116 11.98 -39.04 24.63
CA TYR A 116 12.57 -38.09 23.70
C TYR A 116 13.99 -37.64 24.10
N LYS A 117 14.50 -38.06 25.24
CA LYS A 117 15.86 -37.79 25.70
C LYS A 117 16.93 -38.16 24.65
N PRO A 118 16.84 -39.29 23.90
CA PRO A 118 17.82 -39.62 22.86
C PRO A 118 18.00 -38.52 21.78
N ILE A 119 16.97 -37.70 21.53
CA ILE A 119 17.03 -36.59 20.56
C ILE A 119 17.89 -35.48 21.15
N ILE A 120 17.73 -35.16 22.45
CA ILE A 120 18.55 -34.15 23.13
C ILE A 120 20.01 -34.63 23.20
N GLU A 121 20.24 -35.90 23.45
CA GLU A 121 21.58 -36.49 23.48
C GLU A 121 22.26 -36.38 22.08
N LYS A 122 21.54 -36.69 21.01
CA LYS A 122 22.02 -36.56 19.65
C LYS A 122 22.50 -35.16 19.34
N HIS A 123 21.80 -34.14 19.85
CA HIS A 123 22.08 -32.73 19.58
C HIS A 123 22.71 -31.98 20.78
N ILE A 124 23.38 -32.70 21.68
CA ILE A 124 24.00 -32.13 22.89
C ILE A 124 25.00 -31.02 22.58
N LYS A 125 25.75 -31.13 21.45
CA LYS A 125 26.65 -30.09 20.96
C LYS A 125 25.93 -28.75 20.70
N PHE A 126 24.68 -28.79 20.30
CA PHE A 126 23.87 -27.57 20.10
C PHE A 126 23.67 -26.86 21.44
N PHE A 127 23.34 -27.60 22.51
CA PHE A 127 23.10 -27.09 23.84
C PHE A 127 24.34 -26.69 24.63
N ALA A 128 25.54 -26.93 24.10
CA ALA A 128 26.80 -26.51 24.72
C ALA A 128 26.97 -24.97 24.74
N ASN A 129 26.22 -24.21 23.95
CA ASN A 129 26.28 -22.76 23.93
C ASN A 129 25.06 -22.16 24.66
N LYS A 130 25.33 -21.34 25.69
CA LYS A 130 24.33 -20.71 26.54
C LYS A 130 23.28 -19.89 25.78
N GLU A 131 23.71 -19.12 24.77
CA GLU A 131 22.82 -18.25 24.00
C GLU A 131 21.86 -19.05 23.10
N ARG A 132 22.34 -20.12 22.44
CA ARG A 132 21.47 -21.00 21.65
C ARG A 132 20.47 -21.77 22.53
N THR A 133 20.94 -22.27 23.65
CA THR A 133 20.10 -22.95 24.63
C THR A 133 18.99 -22.01 25.13
N GLN A 134 19.35 -20.77 25.46
CA GLN A 134 18.38 -19.78 25.90
C GLN A 134 17.31 -19.49 24.81
N ARG A 135 17.72 -19.33 23.54
CA ARG A 135 16.78 -19.15 22.43
C ARG A 135 15.82 -20.32 22.27
N PHE A 136 16.31 -21.55 22.48
CA PHE A 136 15.43 -22.71 22.45
C PHE A 136 14.37 -22.68 23.55
N TYR A 137 14.74 -22.26 24.76
CA TYR A 137 13.81 -22.04 25.89
C TYR A 137 12.80 -20.93 25.56
N ASP A 138 13.27 -19.82 24.97
CA ASP A 138 12.43 -18.67 24.64
C ASP A 138 11.34 -18.98 23.59
N LEU A 139 11.42 -20.12 22.90
CA LEU A 139 10.39 -20.59 21.97
C LEU A 139 9.14 -21.12 22.67
N GLU A 140 9.20 -21.37 24.01
CA GLU A 140 8.06 -21.83 24.83
C GLU A 140 7.29 -22.99 24.18
N ILE A 141 8.01 -24.06 23.78
CA ILE A 141 7.42 -25.23 23.11
C ILE A 141 6.48 -25.95 24.09
N GLU A 142 5.17 -25.90 23.81
CA GLU A 142 4.17 -26.49 24.71
C GLU A 142 4.12 -28.02 24.65
N ASN A 143 4.37 -28.61 23.45
CA ASN A 143 4.31 -30.07 23.25
C ASN A 143 5.62 -30.58 22.67
N PHE A 144 6.39 -31.32 23.47
CA PHE A 144 7.62 -31.91 22.97
C PHE A 144 7.35 -33.26 22.29
N ASN A 145 7.70 -33.32 21.03
CA ASN A 145 7.82 -34.51 20.22
C ASN A 145 9.05 -34.40 19.32
N GLU A 146 9.40 -35.44 18.58
CA GLU A 146 10.58 -35.45 17.71
C GLU A 146 10.59 -34.29 16.72
N GLU A 147 9.45 -34.01 16.10
CA GLU A 147 9.28 -32.95 15.11
C GLU A 147 9.46 -31.57 15.76
N ASN A 148 8.72 -31.28 16.83
CA ASN A 148 8.76 -29.97 17.52
C ASN A 148 10.13 -29.68 18.14
N ILE A 149 10.81 -30.69 18.70
CA ILE A 149 12.20 -30.53 19.18
C ILE A 149 13.10 -30.15 18.01
N THR A 150 13.01 -30.86 16.89
CA THR A 150 13.83 -30.58 15.71
C THR A 150 13.53 -29.20 15.16
N VAL A 151 12.25 -28.82 14.96
CA VAL A 151 11.86 -27.47 14.53
C VAL A 151 12.34 -26.41 15.51
N GLY A 152 12.29 -26.67 16.82
CA GLY A 152 12.81 -25.77 17.86
C GLY A 152 14.32 -25.52 17.73
N LEU A 153 15.10 -26.56 17.46
CA LEU A 153 16.55 -26.43 17.21
C LEU A 153 16.82 -25.57 15.97
N LEU A 154 16.10 -25.82 14.87
CA LEU A 154 16.20 -25.03 13.64
C LEU A 154 15.78 -23.57 13.88
N SER A 155 14.71 -23.37 14.64
CA SER A 155 14.19 -22.04 15.01
C SER A 155 15.20 -21.25 15.84
N ALA A 156 15.86 -21.91 16.81
CA ALA A 156 16.90 -21.27 17.62
C ALA A 156 18.17 -20.91 16.81
N ILE A 157 18.53 -21.71 15.79
CA ILE A 157 19.60 -21.38 14.83
C ILE A 157 19.21 -20.14 14.01
N CYS A 158 18.01 -20.12 13.47
CA CYS A 158 17.49 -19.03 12.64
C CYS A 158 17.05 -17.80 13.44
N LYS A 159 17.05 -17.87 14.76
CA LYS A 159 16.63 -16.80 15.67
C LYS A 159 15.18 -16.38 15.46
N THR A 160 14.33 -17.33 15.11
CA THR A 160 12.90 -17.08 14.96
C THR A 160 12.23 -16.87 16.32
N ARG A 161 11.08 -16.21 16.34
CA ARG A 161 10.32 -15.97 17.56
C ARG A 161 9.35 -17.10 17.92
N THR A 162 9.09 -17.97 16.96
CA THR A 162 8.13 -19.09 17.10
C THR A 162 8.76 -20.37 16.61
N CYS A 163 8.34 -21.51 17.21
CA CYS A 163 8.74 -22.84 16.78
C CYS A 163 7.95 -23.22 15.50
N SER A 164 8.42 -22.80 14.33
CA SER A 164 7.74 -23.01 13.06
C SER A 164 8.72 -23.19 11.92
N LEU A 165 8.57 -24.28 11.13
CA LEU A 165 9.37 -24.51 9.93
C LEU A 165 9.18 -23.39 8.89
N GLU A 166 7.96 -22.84 8.78
CA GLU A 166 7.68 -21.74 7.87
C GLU A 166 8.47 -20.48 8.24
N GLU A 167 8.56 -20.14 9.54
CA GLU A 167 9.38 -19.02 10.00
C GLU A 167 10.88 -19.26 9.74
N VAL A 168 11.36 -20.48 10.04
CA VAL A 168 12.73 -20.90 9.72
C VAL A 168 13.01 -20.67 8.24
N LEU A 169 12.15 -21.17 7.37
CA LEU A 169 12.33 -21.04 5.92
C LEU A 169 12.25 -19.57 5.47
N ARG A 170 11.35 -18.75 6.01
CA ARG A 170 11.29 -17.31 5.69
C ARG A 170 12.61 -16.60 6.01
N VAL A 171 13.15 -16.85 7.20
CA VAL A 171 14.44 -16.25 7.61
C VAL A 171 15.59 -16.72 6.72
N MET A 172 15.62 -18.02 6.38
CA MET A 172 16.63 -18.57 5.49
C MET A 172 16.55 -17.96 4.09
N LEU A 173 15.35 -17.86 3.53
CA LEU A 173 15.13 -17.26 2.21
C LEU A 173 15.43 -15.76 2.19
N THR A 174 15.32 -15.05 3.31
CA THR A 174 15.74 -13.64 3.40
C THR A 174 17.24 -13.48 3.23
N GLU A 175 18.04 -14.44 3.74
CA GLU A 175 19.50 -14.45 3.55
C GLU A 175 19.90 -14.78 2.11
N GLY A 176 19.19 -15.70 1.46
CA GLY A 176 19.46 -16.13 0.08
C GLY A 176 19.11 -17.59 -0.15
N THR A 177 19.22 -17.99 -1.42
CA THR A 177 18.98 -19.38 -1.86
C THR A 177 20.27 -20.13 -2.19
N ALA A 178 21.42 -19.47 -2.14
CA ALA A 178 22.73 -20.04 -2.50
C ALA A 178 23.17 -21.16 -1.52
N GLU A 179 24.06 -22.01 -1.96
CA GLU A 179 24.56 -23.13 -1.18
C GLU A 179 25.36 -22.69 0.07
N ASP A 180 25.92 -21.50 0.06
CA ASP A 180 26.65 -20.89 1.18
C ASP A 180 25.72 -20.16 2.17
N ASN A 181 24.41 -20.40 2.13
CA ASN A 181 23.46 -19.84 3.09
C ASN A 181 23.94 -20.15 4.53
N LYS A 182 24.16 -19.09 5.31
CA LYS A 182 24.75 -19.20 6.66
C LYS A 182 23.98 -20.13 7.61
N PHE A 183 22.66 -20.19 7.44
CA PHE A 183 21.81 -21.05 8.28
C PHE A 183 21.94 -22.52 7.89
N LEU A 184 22.05 -22.85 6.59
CA LEU A 184 22.35 -24.20 6.14
C LEU A 184 23.72 -24.68 6.66
N LEU A 185 24.74 -23.81 6.57
CA LEU A 185 26.08 -24.11 7.09
C LEU A 185 26.07 -24.29 8.62
N GLU A 186 25.24 -23.50 9.33
CA GLU A 186 25.10 -23.65 10.77
C GLU A 186 24.37 -24.95 11.12
N MET A 187 23.31 -25.33 10.39
CA MET A 187 22.58 -26.59 10.57
C MET A 187 23.48 -27.82 10.32
N GLU A 188 24.39 -27.75 9.36
CA GLU A 188 25.34 -28.81 9.07
C GLU A 188 26.26 -29.09 10.27
N LYS A 189 26.76 -28.06 10.97
CA LYS A 189 27.60 -28.19 12.15
C LYS A 189 26.96 -28.99 13.29
N TYR A 190 25.62 -29.03 13.34
CA TYR A 190 24.85 -29.70 14.39
C TYR A 190 24.07 -30.90 13.87
N ASP A 191 24.41 -31.43 12.70
CA ASP A 191 23.75 -32.58 12.06
C ASP A 191 22.25 -32.41 11.87
N LEU A 192 21.78 -31.16 11.63
CA LEU A 192 20.36 -30.81 11.47
C LEU A 192 19.93 -30.63 10.02
N GLN A 193 20.85 -30.55 9.07
CA GLN A 193 20.53 -30.29 7.67
C GLN A 193 19.66 -31.41 7.04
N SER A 194 19.95 -32.67 7.32
CA SER A 194 19.15 -33.81 6.86
C SER A 194 17.72 -33.78 7.44
N SER A 195 17.61 -33.40 8.70
CA SER A 195 16.31 -33.24 9.39
C SER A 195 15.51 -32.07 8.81
N PHE A 196 16.17 -30.97 8.45
CA PHE A 196 15.54 -29.84 7.78
C PHE A 196 14.93 -30.26 6.44
N TRP A 197 15.67 -30.98 5.60
CA TRP A 197 15.16 -31.46 4.32
C TRP A 197 14.02 -32.46 4.47
N LYS A 198 14.08 -33.34 5.46
CA LYS A 198 12.98 -34.25 5.80
C LYS A 198 11.70 -33.49 6.20
N LEU A 199 11.81 -32.42 6.96
CA LEU A 199 10.70 -31.56 7.31
C LEU A 199 10.15 -30.81 6.07
N CYS A 200 11.02 -30.37 5.16
CA CYS A 200 10.60 -29.79 3.88
C CYS A 200 9.83 -30.79 3.00
N GLU A 201 10.25 -32.06 2.99
CA GLU A 201 9.51 -33.12 2.32
C GLU A 201 8.13 -33.31 2.95
N GLN A 202 8.05 -33.40 4.25
CA GLN A 202 6.79 -33.60 4.98
C GLN A 202 5.81 -32.42 4.80
N GLN A 203 6.31 -31.19 4.91
CA GLN A 203 5.49 -29.96 4.86
C GLN A 203 5.14 -29.58 3.41
N PHE A 204 6.10 -29.62 2.49
CA PHE A 204 5.98 -29.09 1.13
C PHE A 204 6.03 -30.16 0.04
N GLY A 205 6.28 -31.42 0.39
CA GLY A 205 6.38 -32.51 -0.58
C GLY A 205 7.62 -32.37 -1.49
N TYR A 206 8.66 -31.68 -1.03
CA TYR A 206 9.88 -31.48 -1.79
C TYR A 206 10.86 -32.63 -1.58
N THR A 207 11.18 -33.34 -2.67
CA THR A 207 12.16 -34.42 -2.69
C THR A 207 13.15 -34.22 -3.83
N ASP A 208 14.44 -34.31 -3.52
CA ASP A 208 15.53 -34.26 -4.51
C ASP A 208 16.71 -35.09 -4.02
N ALA A 209 17.47 -35.69 -4.92
CA ALA A 209 18.66 -36.45 -4.56
C ALA A 209 19.79 -35.56 -3.96
N THR A 210 19.85 -34.31 -4.39
CA THR A 210 20.73 -33.26 -3.88
C THR A 210 19.89 -32.00 -3.59
N PRO A 211 19.22 -31.95 -2.42
CA PRO A 211 18.29 -30.88 -2.12
C PRO A 211 19.01 -29.55 -1.92
N THR A 212 18.47 -28.48 -2.52
CA THR A 212 18.97 -27.11 -2.36
C THR A 212 17.79 -26.16 -2.12
N LEU A 213 18.05 -24.99 -1.52
CA LEU A 213 17.02 -23.94 -1.33
C LEU A 213 16.51 -23.41 -2.68
N GLU A 214 17.35 -23.29 -3.66
CA GLU A 214 16.98 -22.86 -5.01
C GLU A 214 15.95 -23.80 -5.63
N LYS A 215 16.22 -25.12 -5.65
CA LYS A 215 15.28 -26.13 -6.18
C LYS A 215 13.98 -26.19 -5.39
N LEU A 216 14.05 -26.02 -4.05
CA LEU A 216 12.86 -25.92 -3.21
C LEU A 216 12.00 -24.73 -3.61
N VAL A 217 12.59 -23.55 -3.81
CA VAL A 217 11.88 -22.34 -4.24
C VAL A 217 11.30 -22.53 -5.64
N VAL A 218 12.05 -23.11 -6.59
CA VAL A 218 11.53 -23.46 -7.93
C VAL A 218 10.29 -24.36 -7.80
N THR A 219 10.37 -25.43 -6.99
CA THR A 219 9.24 -26.32 -6.72
C THR A 219 8.02 -25.59 -6.19
N MET A 220 8.24 -24.64 -5.25
CA MET A 220 7.14 -23.84 -4.68
C MET A 220 6.47 -22.95 -5.72
N PHE A 221 7.25 -22.17 -6.46
CA PHE A 221 6.72 -21.27 -7.48
C PHE A 221 6.02 -22.02 -8.62
N VAL A 222 6.64 -23.10 -9.12
CA VAL A 222 6.03 -23.93 -10.17
C VAL A 222 4.73 -24.56 -9.68
N THR A 223 4.70 -25.09 -8.46
CA THR A 223 3.49 -25.70 -7.89
C THR A 223 2.35 -24.69 -7.75
N ALA A 224 2.66 -23.50 -7.26
CA ALA A 224 1.67 -22.43 -7.13
C ALA A 224 1.15 -21.98 -8.50
N THR A 225 2.05 -21.76 -9.46
CA THR A 225 1.69 -21.38 -10.83
C THR A 225 0.85 -22.45 -11.51
N ALA A 226 1.17 -23.72 -11.32
CA ALA A 226 0.42 -24.86 -11.88
C ALA A 226 -1.05 -24.89 -11.46
N ARG A 227 -1.38 -24.28 -10.30
CA ARG A 227 -2.76 -24.14 -9.82
C ARG A 227 -3.48 -22.91 -10.33
N GLN A 228 -2.72 -21.96 -10.87
CA GLN A 228 -3.22 -20.69 -11.39
C GLN A 228 -3.37 -20.71 -12.93
N LEU A 229 -2.64 -21.60 -13.61
CA LEU A 229 -2.74 -21.78 -15.05
C LEU A 229 -4.10 -22.35 -15.45
N GLY A 230 -4.72 -21.76 -16.48
CA GLY A 230 -5.97 -22.26 -17.10
C GLY A 230 -5.77 -23.49 -17.96
N SER A 231 -4.54 -23.96 -18.14
CA SER A 231 -4.15 -25.06 -19.00
C SER A 231 -3.25 -26.07 -18.30
N ALA A 232 -2.83 -27.10 -19.04
CA ALA A 232 -1.88 -28.10 -18.55
C ALA A 232 -0.50 -27.46 -18.31
N VAL A 233 0.12 -27.82 -17.20
CA VAL A 233 1.48 -27.41 -16.84
C VAL A 233 2.46 -27.79 -17.95
N PRO A 234 3.40 -26.93 -18.34
CA PRO A 234 4.49 -27.23 -19.28
C PRO A 234 5.18 -28.54 -18.94
N GLN A 235 5.54 -29.32 -19.97
CA GLN A 235 6.13 -30.66 -19.76
C GLN A 235 7.39 -30.62 -18.89
N ASP A 236 8.23 -29.61 -19.11
CA ASP A 236 9.49 -29.42 -18.38
C ASP A 236 9.29 -29.05 -16.90
N TRP A 237 8.11 -28.56 -16.55
CA TRP A 237 7.79 -28.17 -15.17
C TRP A 237 7.15 -29.29 -14.36
N LYS A 238 6.66 -30.36 -14.98
CA LYS A 238 5.91 -31.42 -14.30
C LYS A 238 6.67 -32.07 -13.15
N SER A 239 8.00 -32.18 -13.27
CA SER A 239 8.86 -32.75 -12.24
C SER A 239 8.97 -31.88 -10.98
N TYR A 240 8.67 -30.60 -11.08
CA TYR A 240 8.69 -29.66 -9.94
C TYR A 240 7.34 -29.54 -9.24
N VAL A 241 6.26 -30.08 -9.78
CA VAL A 241 4.92 -29.95 -9.16
C VAL A 241 4.78 -30.85 -7.95
N SER A 242 4.63 -30.24 -6.78
CA SER A 242 4.41 -30.96 -5.53
C SER A 242 2.94 -31.32 -5.32
N TYR A 243 2.69 -32.46 -4.69
CA TYR A 243 1.37 -32.90 -4.24
C TYR A 243 0.87 -32.09 -3.01
N LYS A 244 1.75 -31.39 -2.28
CA LYS A 244 1.45 -30.52 -1.12
C LYS A 244 1.12 -29.07 -1.54
N SER A 245 0.42 -28.91 -2.65
CA SER A 245 0.15 -27.58 -3.24
C SER A 245 -0.52 -26.61 -2.25
N GLY A 246 -1.43 -27.07 -1.38
CA GLY A 246 -2.09 -26.19 -0.41
C GLY A 246 -1.13 -25.54 0.60
N ASN A 247 -0.17 -26.32 1.14
CA ASN A 247 0.83 -25.80 2.07
C ASN A 247 1.79 -24.81 1.38
N ILE A 248 2.18 -25.11 0.15
CA ILE A 248 3.05 -24.27 -0.67
C ILE A 248 2.36 -22.93 -0.97
N ILE A 249 1.11 -22.96 -1.43
CA ILE A 249 0.34 -21.73 -1.72
C ILE A 249 0.20 -20.89 -0.45
N ALA A 250 -0.19 -21.49 0.68
CA ALA A 250 -0.31 -20.79 1.94
C ALA A 250 1.02 -20.13 2.39
N PHE A 251 2.14 -20.83 2.20
CA PHE A 251 3.46 -20.28 2.49
C PHE A 251 3.82 -19.10 1.58
N LEU A 252 3.65 -19.26 0.26
CA LEU A 252 3.94 -18.19 -0.70
C LEU A 252 3.03 -16.98 -0.50
N ASP A 253 1.72 -17.21 -0.25
CA ASP A 253 0.78 -16.12 0.07
C ASP A 253 1.20 -15.36 1.33
N SER A 254 1.74 -16.08 2.33
CA SER A 254 2.23 -15.43 3.54
C SER A 254 3.48 -14.59 3.31
N LEU A 255 4.36 -14.98 2.39
CA LEU A 255 5.51 -14.17 1.96
C LEU A 255 5.04 -12.95 1.15
N MET A 256 4.19 -13.19 0.17
CA MET A 256 3.69 -12.21 -0.78
C MET A 256 2.93 -11.07 -0.09
N ASN A 257 2.10 -11.39 0.91
CA ASN A 257 1.27 -10.42 1.63
C ASN A 257 1.96 -9.81 2.88
N SER A 258 3.18 -10.20 3.19
CA SER A 258 3.93 -9.69 4.33
C SER A 258 4.63 -8.38 4.01
N VAL A 259 4.44 -7.36 4.86
CA VAL A 259 5.18 -6.08 4.73
C VAL A 259 6.71 -6.27 4.81
N LEU A 260 7.16 -7.32 5.51
CA LEU A 260 8.60 -7.59 5.70
C LEU A 260 9.21 -8.44 4.58
N TYR A 261 8.41 -9.26 3.90
CA TYR A 261 8.92 -10.28 2.99
C TYR A 261 8.44 -10.16 1.54
N SER A 262 7.53 -9.22 1.24
CA SER A 262 6.99 -9.05 -0.12
C SER A 262 8.05 -8.69 -1.16
N GLU A 263 9.01 -7.83 -0.80
CA GLU A 263 10.14 -7.53 -1.68
C GLU A 263 11.00 -8.76 -1.96
N ARG A 264 11.20 -9.61 -0.92
CA ARG A 264 11.93 -10.86 -1.10
C ARG A 264 11.18 -11.86 -1.97
N PHE A 265 9.85 -11.93 -1.83
CA PHE A 265 9.01 -12.71 -2.75
C PHE A 265 9.24 -12.30 -4.20
N ASP A 266 9.28 -10.99 -4.48
CA ASP A 266 9.51 -10.45 -5.82
C ASP A 266 10.89 -10.82 -6.39
N GLU A 267 11.93 -10.77 -5.56
CA GLU A 267 13.28 -11.18 -5.94
C GLU A 267 13.33 -12.69 -6.26
N LEU A 268 12.72 -13.53 -5.42
CA LEU A 268 12.62 -14.97 -5.65
C LEU A 268 11.83 -15.29 -6.91
N SER A 269 10.70 -14.59 -7.13
CA SER A 269 9.90 -14.69 -8.35
C SER A 269 10.73 -14.38 -9.59
N HIS A 270 11.55 -13.32 -9.55
CA HIS A 270 12.43 -12.96 -10.66
C HIS A 270 13.51 -14.03 -10.90
N GLN A 271 14.18 -14.49 -9.85
CA GLN A 271 15.21 -15.55 -9.95
C GLN A 271 14.67 -16.84 -10.56
N VAL A 272 13.49 -17.30 -10.09
CA VAL A 272 12.81 -18.48 -10.64
C VAL A 272 12.36 -18.23 -12.07
N SER A 273 11.82 -17.05 -12.37
CA SER A 273 11.43 -16.67 -13.72
C SER A 273 12.59 -16.77 -14.72
N ASP A 274 13.77 -16.30 -14.33
CA ASP A 274 14.96 -16.34 -15.16
C ASP A 274 15.48 -17.78 -15.31
N SER A 275 15.55 -18.55 -14.21
CA SER A 275 16.05 -19.93 -14.25
C SER A 275 15.19 -20.86 -15.11
N LEU A 276 13.86 -20.63 -15.11
CA LEU A 276 12.88 -21.40 -15.90
C LEU A 276 12.62 -20.81 -17.29
N ASN A 277 13.20 -19.65 -17.61
CA ASN A 277 12.91 -18.90 -18.82
C ASN A 277 11.39 -18.71 -19.06
N THR A 278 10.68 -18.31 -18.00
CA THR A 278 9.21 -18.15 -18.05
C THR A 278 8.75 -17.22 -19.15
N SER A 279 9.56 -16.22 -19.52
CA SER A 279 9.25 -15.27 -20.60
C SER A 279 9.00 -15.98 -21.93
N LYS A 280 9.82 -17.00 -22.27
CA LYS A 280 9.64 -17.79 -23.47
C LYS A 280 8.43 -18.71 -23.36
N ILE A 281 8.30 -19.40 -22.23
CA ILE A 281 7.22 -20.36 -22.02
C ILE A 281 5.85 -19.66 -22.06
N PHE A 282 5.69 -18.54 -21.35
CA PHE A 282 4.42 -17.81 -21.30
C PHE A 282 4.10 -17.09 -22.64
N ALA A 283 5.14 -16.71 -23.42
CA ALA A 283 4.91 -16.15 -24.74
C ALA A 283 4.33 -17.16 -25.76
N GLU A 284 4.49 -18.46 -25.51
CA GLU A 284 3.92 -19.54 -26.31
C GLU A 284 2.51 -19.96 -25.85
N MET A 285 2.07 -19.46 -24.67
CA MET A 285 0.73 -19.73 -24.12
C MET A 285 -0.30 -18.73 -24.63
N GLN A 286 -1.58 -19.12 -24.54
CA GLN A 286 -2.67 -18.19 -24.83
C GLN A 286 -2.86 -17.25 -23.62
N PRO A 287 -3.11 -15.94 -23.84
CA PRO A 287 -3.29 -14.97 -22.76
C PRO A 287 -4.38 -15.37 -21.74
N GLU A 288 -5.41 -16.10 -22.16
CA GLU A 288 -6.49 -16.61 -21.31
C GLU A 288 -5.96 -17.48 -20.17
N GLU A 289 -4.91 -18.26 -20.46
CA GLU A 289 -4.30 -19.19 -19.50
C GLU A 289 -3.56 -18.47 -18.36
N LEU A 290 -3.23 -17.18 -18.54
CA LEU A 290 -2.43 -16.38 -17.63
C LEU A 290 -3.24 -15.41 -16.73
N THR A 291 -4.55 -15.35 -16.92
CA THR A 291 -5.41 -14.35 -16.24
C THR A 291 -5.39 -14.46 -14.71
N GLU A 292 -5.13 -15.66 -14.16
CA GLU A 292 -5.05 -15.92 -12.71
C GLU A 292 -3.62 -15.96 -12.18
N VAL A 293 -2.60 -15.98 -13.04
CA VAL A 293 -1.21 -16.13 -12.62
C VAL A 293 -0.72 -14.86 -11.91
N ASN A 294 -0.39 -14.99 -10.62
CA ASN A 294 0.14 -13.90 -9.79
C ASN A 294 1.54 -14.19 -9.20
N THR A 295 2.15 -15.30 -9.61
CA THR A 295 3.48 -15.71 -9.15
C THR A 295 4.61 -15.03 -9.92
N PHE A 296 4.36 -14.61 -11.16
CA PHE A 296 5.36 -14.00 -12.05
C PHE A 296 4.85 -12.74 -12.74
N LEU A 297 5.63 -11.66 -12.65
CA LEU A 297 5.33 -10.36 -13.28
C LEU A 297 5.19 -10.45 -14.82
N ILE A 298 5.83 -11.43 -15.45
CA ILE A 298 5.76 -11.61 -16.90
C ILE A 298 4.33 -11.90 -17.40
N ALA A 299 3.46 -12.49 -16.56
CA ALA A 299 2.06 -12.69 -16.90
C ALA A 299 1.35 -11.34 -17.15
N ASP A 300 1.60 -10.34 -16.28
CA ASP A 300 1.05 -8.99 -16.49
C ASP A 300 1.56 -8.34 -17.77
N ARG A 301 2.82 -8.52 -18.13
CA ARG A 301 3.39 -7.96 -19.37
C ARG A 301 2.68 -8.53 -20.61
N ILE A 302 2.41 -9.83 -20.62
CA ILE A 302 1.72 -10.49 -21.75
C ILE A 302 0.26 -10.03 -21.84
N LEU A 303 -0.44 -9.95 -20.70
CA LEU A 303 -1.81 -9.45 -20.65
C LEU A 303 -1.91 -7.98 -21.07
N VAL A 304 -0.98 -7.14 -20.64
CA VAL A 304 -0.89 -5.74 -21.06
C VAL A 304 -0.68 -5.64 -22.57
N LYS A 305 0.25 -6.42 -23.12
CA LYS A 305 0.49 -6.45 -24.58
C LYS A 305 -0.78 -6.85 -25.35
N TRP A 306 -1.46 -7.90 -24.91
CA TRP A 306 -2.74 -8.29 -25.52
C TRP A 306 -3.78 -7.18 -25.47
N MET A 307 -3.92 -6.47 -24.32
CA MET A 307 -4.86 -5.34 -24.23
C MET A 307 -4.49 -4.20 -25.17
N VAL A 308 -3.20 -3.86 -25.28
CA VAL A 308 -2.74 -2.81 -26.20
C VAL A 308 -3.08 -3.19 -27.64
N GLU A 309 -2.82 -4.44 -28.05
CA GLU A 309 -3.16 -4.94 -29.39
C GLU A 309 -4.68 -4.86 -29.68
N ARG A 310 -5.53 -5.20 -28.68
CA ARG A 310 -7.00 -5.08 -28.84
C ARG A 310 -7.46 -3.64 -28.93
N LEU A 311 -6.94 -2.77 -28.05
CA LEU A 311 -7.29 -1.35 -28.03
C LEU A 311 -6.86 -0.66 -29.35
N THR A 312 -5.65 -0.92 -29.82
CA THR A 312 -5.17 -0.34 -31.11
C THR A 312 -5.90 -0.89 -32.32
N ALA A 313 -6.48 -2.09 -32.22
CA ALA A 313 -7.40 -2.64 -33.22
C ALA A 313 -8.86 -2.16 -33.05
N GLU A 314 -9.13 -1.22 -32.15
CA GLU A 314 -10.45 -0.67 -31.79
C GLU A 314 -11.48 -1.72 -31.35
N ASP A 315 -11.02 -2.83 -30.75
CA ASP A 315 -11.86 -3.94 -30.29
C ASP A 315 -12.26 -3.79 -28.83
N THR A 316 -13.33 -3.03 -28.56
CA THR A 316 -13.91 -2.86 -27.22
C THR A 316 -14.65 -4.09 -26.73
N GLY A 317 -14.99 -5.03 -27.62
CA GLY A 317 -15.69 -6.28 -27.33
C GLY A 317 -14.75 -7.41 -26.90
N ALA A 318 -13.43 -7.22 -27.00
CA ALA A 318 -12.43 -8.23 -26.66
C ALA A 318 -12.59 -8.74 -25.22
N ARG A 319 -12.51 -10.08 -25.08
CA ARG A 319 -12.64 -10.76 -23.80
C ARG A 319 -11.58 -11.85 -23.65
N LEU A 320 -11.07 -12.02 -22.44
CA LEU A 320 -10.26 -13.16 -22.03
C LEU A 320 -11.04 -13.95 -20.96
N ASP A 321 -11.27 -15.22 -21.19
CA ASP A 321 -12.04 -16.09 -20.27
C ASP A 321 -13.39 -15.45 -19.86
N GLY A 322 -14.08 -14.83 -20.81
CA GLY A 322 -15.33 -14.11 -20.58
C GLY A 322 -15.22 -12.75 -19.90
N ILE A 323 -14.01 -12.32 -19.48
CA ILE A 323 -13.75 -11.06 -18.78
C ILE A 323 -13.35 -9.99 -19.80
N GLY A 324 -14.00 -8.81 -19.76
CA GLY A 324 -13.66 -7.66 -20.60
C GLY A 324 -12.40 -6.93 -20.11
N ILE A 325 -11.85 -6.07 -20.99
CA ILE A 325 -10.64 -5.30 -20.68
C ILE A 325 -10.76 -4.51 -19.35
N PRO A 326 -11.85 -3.75 -19.06
CA PRO A 326 -11.96 -3.02 -17.81
C PRO A 326 -11.92 -3.91 -16.57
N GLU A 327 -12.72 -4.98 -16.60
CA GLU A 327 -12.81 -5.95 -15.50
C GLU A 327 -11.46 -6.66 -15.27
N LEU A 328 -10.74 -6.99 -16.36
CA LEU A 328 -9.41 -7.59 -16.29
C LEU A 328 -8.38 -6.62 -15.70
N CYS A 329 -8.41 -5.35 -16.09
CA CYS A 329 -7.56 -4.32 -15.49
C CYS A 329 -7.81 -4.19 -13.98
N GLU A 330 -9.09 -4.11 -13.56
CA GLU A 330 -9.46 -4.02 -12.14
C GLU A 330 -9.03 -5.24 -11.35
N LYS A 331 -9.20 -6.45 -11.91
CA LYS A 331 -8.78 -7.70 -11.31
C LYS A 331 -7.26 -7.73 -11.09
N ARG A 332 -6.50 -7.44 -12.15
CA ARG A 332 -5.02 -7.47 -12.09
C ARG A 332 -4.45 -6.42 -11.15
N MET A 333 -5.04 -5.22 -11.08
CA MET A 333 -4.63 -4.19 -10.11
C MET A 333 -4.77 -4.62 -8.64
N LYS A 334 -5.63 -5.59 -8.34
CA LYS A 334 -5.83 -6.13 -6.99
C LYS A 334 -4.90 -7.30 -6.66
N MET A 335 -4.21 -7.86 -7.65
CA MET A 335 -3.24 -8.95 -7.46
C MET A 335 -1.89 -8.41 -6.96
N HIS A 336 -0.99 -9.31 -6.59
CA HIS A 336 0.29 -8.97 -5.95
C HIS A 336 1.10 -7.92 -6.74
N PHE A 337 1.33 -8.17 -8.03
CA PHE A 337 2.08 -7.24 -8.87
C PHE A 337 1.27 -6.00 -9.29
N GLY A 338 -0.01 -5.94 -8.92
CA GLY A 338 -0.90 -4.81 -9.21
C GLY A 338 -0.38 -3.47 -8.71
N SER A 339 0.34 -3.44 -7.59
CA SER A 339 0.96 -2.21 -7.08
C SER A 339 2.02 -1.63 -8.04
N ARG A 340 2.77 -2.50 -8.73
CA ARG A 340 3.80 -2.13 -9.73
C ARG A 340 3.20 -1.79 -11.08
N THR A 341 2.15 -2.51 -11.50
CA THR A 341 1.51 -2.38 -12.81
C THR A 341 0.28 -1.47 -12.80
N LYS A 342 -0.11 -0.96 -11.63
CA LYS A 342 -1.33 -0.14 -11.44
C LYS A 342 -1.44 1.02 -12.43
N LYS A 343 -0.36 1.78 -12.62
CA LYS A 343 -0.36 2.92 -13.56
C LYS A 343 -0.59 2.48 -15.00
N THR A 344 -0.04 1.32 -15.38
CA THR A 344 -0.23 0.73 -16.71
C THR A 344 -1.69 0.34 -16.94
N TYR A 345 -2.28 -0.41 -16.01
CA TYR A 345 -3.69 -0.78 -16.13
C TYR A 345 -4.64 0.42 -16.08
N GLN A 346 -4.37 1.41 -15.25
CA GLN A 346 -5.14 2.65 -15.22
C GLN A 346 -5.02 3.46 -16.51
N LEU A 347 -3.87 3.44 -17.18
CA LEU A 347 -3.68 4.06 -18.48
C LEU A 347 -4.49 3.34 -19.56
N LEU A 348 -4.46 1.99 -19.56
CA LEU A 348 -5.26 1.18 -20.49
C LEU A 348 -6.77 1.38 -20.27
N LEU A 349 -7.22 1.53 -19.02
CA LEU A 349 -8.60 1.89 -18.70
C LEU A 349 -8.98 3.25 -19.30
N SER A 350 -8.13 4.27 -19.19
CA SER A 350 -8.40 5.57 -19.80
C SER A 350 -8.45 5.49 -21.33
N ALA A 351 -7.54 4.71 -21.95
CA ALA A 351 -7.60 4.45 -23.40
C ALA A 351 -8.88 3.71 -23.80
N TYR A 352 -9.31 2.71 -23.04
CA TYR A 352 -10.56 2.00 -23.26
C TYR A 352 -11.79 2.91 -23.19
N HIS A 353 -11.87 3.75 -22.14
CA HIS A 353 -12.99 4.70 -21.99
C HIS A 353 -13.02 5.72 -23.12
N LEU A 354 -11.87 6.20 -23.60
CA LEU A 354 -11.79 7.06 -24.78
C LEU A 354 -12.25 6.31 -26.04
N LEU A 355 -11.84 5.06 -26.20
CA LEU A 355 -12.28 4.24 -27.33
C LEU A 355 -13.80 4.05 -27.36
N THR A 356 -14.46 3.94 -26.18
CA THR A 356 -15.93 3.91 -26.10
C THR A 356 -16.59 5.22 -26.56
N ALA A 357 -15.84 6.32 -26.58
CA ALA A 357 -16.27 7.61 -27.12
C ALA A 357 -16.01 7.76 -28.64
N ALA A 358 -15.34 6.80 -29.27
CA ALA A 358 -15.25 6.74 -30.74
C ALA A 358 -16.66 6.72 -31.32
N ASN A 359 -16.87 7.35 -32.48
CA ASN A 359 -18.19 7.61 -33.04
C ASN A 359 -19.06 8.57 -32.21
N TYR A 360 -18.43 9.52 -31.54
CA TYR A 360 -19.10 10.56 -30.78
C TYR A 360 -20.20 11.24 -31.61
N SER A 361 -21.38 11.45 -30.97
CA SER A 361 -22.48 12.18 -31.55
C SER A 361 -22.82 13.39 -30.68
N CYS A 362 -22.62 14.58 -31.25
CA CYS A 362 -22.98 15.83 -30.58
C CYS A 362 -24.46 16.14 -30.85
N PRO A 363 -25.27 16.45 -29.83
CA PRO A 363 -26.67 16.83 -30.01
C PRO A 363 -26.78 18.21 -30.70
N ASP A 364 -27.97 18.52 -31.19
CA ASP A 364 -28.28 19.81 -31.75
C ASP A 364 -28.83 20.76 -30.67
N GLY A 365 -28.48 22.06 -30.77
CA GLY A 365 -28.91 23.12 -29.89
C GLY A 365 -28.07 23.27 -28.63
N PHE A 366 -27.79 24.52 -28.26
CA PHE A 366 -26.87 24.88 -27.18
C PHE A 366 -27.22 24.21 -25.84
N ARG A 367 -28.50 24.25 -25.48
CA ARG A 367 -29.01 23.67 -24.23
C ARG A 367 -28.71 22.17 -24.11
N GLN A 368 -28.90 21.44 -25.20
CA GLN A 368 -28.66 19.97 -25.19
C GLN A 368 -27.18 19.64 -25.12
N ILE A 369 -26.35 20.43 -25.78
CA ILE A 369 -24.89 20.29 -25.71
C ILE A 369 -24.39 20.55 -24.28
N VAL A 370 -24.82 21.63 -23.65
CA VAL A 370 -24.49 21.96 -22.24
C VAL A 370 -24.91 20.83 -21.30
N LYS A 371 -26.13 20.32 -21.44
CA LYS A 371 -26.63 19.21 -20.63
C LYS A 371 -25.78 17.97 -20.81
N GLN A 372 -25.54 17.55 -22.07
CA GLN A 372 -24.74 16.38 -22.38
C GLN A 372 -23.30 16.51 -21.86
N TYR A 373 -22.67 17.70 -22.01
CA TYR A 373 -21.33 17.95 -21.52
C TYR A 373 -21.26 17.75 -19.98
N ARG A 374 -22.17 18.35 -19.22
CA ARG A 374 -22.23 18.26 -17.76
C ARG A 374 -22.52 16.86 -17.22
N GLU A 375 -23.29 16.06 -17.96
CA GLU A 375 -23.70 14.71 -17.53
C GLU A 375 -22.71 13.64 -17.97
N ARG A 376 -22.03 13.81 -19.11
CA ARG A 376 -21.25 12.76 -19.73
C ARG A 376 -19.94 13.22 -20.36
N ASP A 377 -19.96 14.24 -21.24
CA ASP A 377 -18.85 14.49 -22.15
C ASP A 377 -17.61 15.05 -21.43
N TYR A 378 -17.74 15.68 -20.27
CA TYR A 378 -16.60 16.07 -19.42
C TYR A 378 -15.70 14.87 -19.08
N GLN A 379 -16.25 13.65 -19.05
CA GLN A 379 -15.47 12.42 -18.81
C GLN A 379 -14.48 12.15 -19.93
N ILE A 380 -14.78 12.53 -21.19
CA ILE A 380 -13.85 12.38 -22.32
C ILE A 380 -12.63 13.27 -22.08
N ASP A 381 -12.84 14.51 -21.67
CA ASP A 381 -11.76 15.44 -21.31
C ASP A 381 -10.94 14.91 -20.13
N ARG A 382 -11.62 14.34 -19.12
CA ARG A 382 -10.98 13.76 -17.93
C ARG A 382 -10.14 12.53 -18.28
N GLU A 383 -10.66 11.60 -19.10
CA GLU A 383 -9.93 10.39 -19.48
C GLU A 383 -8.72 10.71 -20.38
N TYR A 384 -8.83 11.72 -21.24
CA TYR A 384 -7.69 12.23 -22.03
C TYR A 384 -6.61 12.81 -21.11
N ARG A 385 -6.98 13.63 -20.12
CA ARG A 385 -6.04 14.14 -19.11
C ARG A 385 -5.40 12.99 -18.31
N LYS A 386 -6.20 12.03 -17.83
CA LYS A 386 -5.72 10.88 -17.03
C LYS A 386 -4.83 9.94 -17.84
N PHE A 387 -5.08 9.78 -19.12
CA PHE A 387 -4.22 9.02 -20.01
C PHE A 387 -2.81 9.62 -20.03
N TYR A 388 -2.67 10.89 -20.38
CA TYR A 388 -1.36 11.52 -20.47
C TYR A 388 -0.66 11.72 -19.12
N LEU A 389 -1.40 11.94 -18.04
CA LEU A 389 -0.84 11.98 -16.68
C LEU A 389 0.00 10.72 -16.37
N ARG A 390 -0.33 9.59 -16.98
CA ARG A 390 0.33 8.30 -16.76
C ARG A 390 1.24 7.87 -17.91
N PHE A 391 0.92 8.27 -19.13
CA PHE A 391 1.58 7.85 -20.37
C PHE A 391 3.11 8.04 -20.32
N ASP A 392 3.56 9.19 -19.85
CA ASP A 392 5.00 9.49 -19.76
C ASP A 392 5.72 8.75 -18.63
N LYS A 393 4.96 8.10 -17.71
CA LYS A 393 5.46 7.39 -16.54
C LYS A 393 5.44 5.86 -16.67
N VAL A 394 4.92 5.36 -17.80
CA VAL A 394 4.79 3.92 -18.07
C VAL A 394 5.74 3.52 -19.18
N ASN A 395 6.43 2.40 -19.00
CA ASN A 395 7.33 1.83 -19.98
C ASN A 395 6.57 0.87 -20.90
N PHE A 396 6.39 1.25 -22.15
CA PHE A 396 5.97 0.42 -23.26
C PHE A 396 7.10 0.30 -24.26
N ASP A 397 7.05 -0.70 -25.14
CA ASP A 397 7.87 -0.64 -26.32
C ASP A 397 7.42 0.51 -27.27
N GLU A 398 8.27 0.90 -28.20
CA GLU A 398 8.02 2.06 -29.04
C GLU A 398 6.78 1.88 -29.93
N VAL A 399 6.51 0.66 -30.41
CA VAL A 399 5.37 0.35 -31.28
C VAL A 399 4.06 0.41 -30.49
N GLU A 400 4.02 -0.20 -29.29
CA GLU A 400 2.87 -0.18 -28.39
C GLU A 400 2.54 1.26 -27.97
N ARG A 401 3.59 2.03 -27.62
CA ARG A 401 3.47 3.42 -27.20
C ARG A 401 2.89 4.30 -28.29
N GLU A 402 3.42 4.21 -29.51
CA GLU A 402 2.94 4.98 -30.67
C GLU A 402 1.52 4.59 -31.07
N GLY A 403 1.17 3.30 -31.05
CA GLY A 403 -0.18 2.82 -31.32
C GLY A 403 -1.23 3.39 -30.37
N LEU A 404 -0.97 3.35 -29.06
CA LEU A 404 -1.87 3.92 -28.05
C LEU A 404 -1.98 5.45 -28.17
N ARG A 405 -0.86 6.14 -28.40
CA ARG A 405 -0.86 7.59 -28.58
C ARG A 405 -1.71 7.99 -29.79
N THR A 406 -1.49 7.36 -30.93
CA THR A 406 -2.23 7.63 -32.17
C THR A 406 -3.73 7.40 -32.00
N LEU A 407 -4.11 6.30 -31.35
CA LEU A 407 -5.52 5.99 -31.05
C LEU A 407 -6.16 7.11 -30.22
N VAL A 408 -5.54 7.48 -29.10
CA VAL A 408 -6.09 8.46 -28.17
C VAL A 408 -6.17 9.86 -28.81
N GLU A 409 -5.14 10.31 -29.54
CA GLU A 409 -5.17 11.59 -30.25
C GLU A 409 -6.27 11.63 -31.29
N ASN A 410 -6.43 10.57 -32.10
CA ASN A 410 -7.49 10.49 -33.09
C ASN A 410 -8.88 10.58 -32.48
N ILE A 411 -9.13 9.84 -31.42
CA ILE A 411 -10.44 9.86 -30.76
C ILE A 411 -10.71 11.26 -30.18
N TYR A 412 -9.76 11.81 -29.44
CA TYR A 412 -9.97 13.08 -28.77
C TYR A 412 -10.11 14.24 -29.76
N THR A 413 -9.22 14.33 -30.73
CA THR A 413 -9.17 15.46 -31.70
C THR A 413 -10.21 15.30 -32.80
N ASN A 414 -10.20 14.15 -33.51
CA ASN A 414 -10.98 13.99 -34.73
C ASN A 414 -12.42 13.51 -34.47
N GLU A 415 -12.63 12.65 -33.45
CA GLU A 415 -13.97 12.13 -33.16
C GLU A 415 -14.73 13.00 -32.17
N TYR A 416 -14.06 13.64 -31.21
CA TYR A 416 -14.71 14.42 -30.17
C TYR A 416 -14.64 15.94 -30.41
N LEU A 417 -13.44 16.56 -30.36
CA LEU A 417 -13.31 18.02 -30.52
C LEU A 417 -13.83 18.51 -31.88
N ALA A 418 -13.48 17.84 -32.96
CA ALA A 418 -13.92 18.21 -34.28
C ALA A 418 -15.45 18.17 -34.46
N LYS A 419 -16.18 17.41 -33.66
CA LYS A 419 -17.65 17.33 -33.72
C LYS A 419 -18.35 18.23 -32.70
N VAL A 420 -17.80 18.38 -31.50
CA VAL A 420 -18.46 19.19 -30.45
C VAL A 420 -18.25 20.67 -30.67
N MET A 421 -17.04 21.11 -31.06
CA MET A 421 -16.75 22.55 -31.12
C MET A 421 -17.54 23.32 -32.18
N PRO A 422 -17.69 22.84 -33.42
CA PRO A 422 -18.51 23.55 -34.40
C PRO A 422 -19.97 23.68 -33.98
N LYS A 423 -20.59 22.62 -33.45
CA LYS A 423 -21.99 22.65 -32.96
C LYS A 423 -22.17 23.55 -31.75
N TRP A 424 -21.21 23.51 -30.82
CA TRP A 424 -21.14 24.40 -29.66
C TRP A 424 -21.13 25.87 -30.13
N ASN A 425 -20.25 26.18 -31.09
CA ASN A 425 -20.13 27.52 -31.64
C ASN A 425 -21.34 27.97 -32.48
N GLU A 426 -22.05 27.03 -33.10
CA GLU A 426 -23.32 27.30 -33.74
C GLU A 426 -24.39 27.65 -32.70
N GLY A 427 -24.51 26.83 -31.64
CA GLY A 427 -25.43 27.08 -30.57
C GLY A 427 -25.16 28.36 -29.79
N LEU A 428 -23.89 28.74 -29.62
CA LEU A 428 -23.50 29.98 -28.91
C LEU A 428 -24.01 31.26 -29.62
N GLN A 429 -24.28 31.17 -30.94
CA GLN A 429 -24.90 32.28 -31.69
C GLN A 429 -26.41 32.45 -31.39
N GLU A 430 -27.07 31.43 -30.83
CA GLU A 430 -28.47 31.48 -30.48
C GLU A 430 -28.75 32.62 -29.46
N PRO A 431 -29.83 33.36 -29.57
CA PRO A 431 -30.17 34.44 -28.63
C PRO A 431 -30.29 33.94 -27.19
N ALA A 432 -30.78 32.70 -26.99
CA ALA A 432 -30.99 32.08 -25.70
C ALA A 432 -29.72 31.54 -25.04
N ALA A 433 -28.61 31.40 -25.75
CA ALA A 433 -27.39 30.74 -25.23
C ALA A 433 -26.89 31.32 -23.90
N PHE A 434 -26.90 32.64 -23.77
CA PHE A 434 -26.51 33.37 -22.55
C PHE A 434 -27.51 33.32 -21.40
N HIS A 435 -28.63 32.61 -21.57
CA HIS A 435 -29.65 32.40 -20.52
C HIS A 435 -29.75 30.93 -20.06
N GLU A 436 -29.01 30.02 -20.67
CA GLU A 436 -29.07 28.59 -20.36
C GLU A 436 -28.24 28.20 -19.10
N LEU A 437 -27.28 29.01 -18.77
CA LEU A 437 -26.40 28.81 -17.62
C LEU A 437 -26.21 30.10 -16.84
N PRO A 438 -25.85 30.03 -15.54
CA PRO A 438 -25.32 31.17 -14.81
C PRO A 438 -24.14 31.78 -15.57
N LEU A 439 -24.12 33.09 -15.69
CA LEU A 439 -23.01 33.80 -16.31
C LEU A 439 -21.94 34.14 -15.29
N GLN A 440 -20.66 34.02 -15.67
CA GLN A 440 -19.53 34.31 -14.80
C GLN A 440 -19.55 35.75 -14.25
N ARG A 441 -20.00 36.73 -15.05
CA ARG A 441 -20.18 38.11 -14.59
C ARG A 441 -21.23 38.30 -13.50
N GLU A 442 -22.12 37.31 -13.31
CA GLU A 442 -23.15 37.30 -12.23
C GLU A 442 -22.66 36.52 -10.99
N PHE A 443 -21.44 36.00 -10.97
CA PHE A 443 -20.91 35.10 -9.92
C PHE A 443 -21.07 35.68 -8.51
N TYR A 444 -20.63 36.95 -8.31
CA TYR A 444 -20.76 37.58 -6.99
C TYR A 444 -22.19 37.71 -6.53
N GLU A 445 -23.10 38.23 -7.37
CA GLU A 445 -24.52 38.43 -7.06
C GLU A 445 -25.20 37.10 -6.72
N ARG A 446 -24.90 36.06 -7.44
CA ARG A 446 -25.53 34.76 -7.33
C ARG A 446 -25.04 33.94 -6.13
N TYR A 447 -23.75 33.89 -5.90
CA TYR A 447 -23.14 32.95 -4.94
C TYR A 447 -22.61 33.62 -3.67
N VAL A 448 -22.20 34.88 -3.71
CA VAL A 448 -21.48 35.56 -2.65
C VAL A 448 -22.30 36.59 -1.90
N ARG A 449 -23.03 37.48 -2.59
CA ARG A 449 -23.72 38.64 -2.02
C ARG A 449 -24.56 38.34 -0.80
N ASN A 450 -25.34 37.26 -0.82
CA ASN A 450 -26.27 36.90 0.25
C ASN A 450 -25.68 35.97 1.31
N ALA A 451 -24.34 35.75 1.30
CA ALA A 451 -23.69 34.90 2.28
C ALA A 451 -23.72 35.55 3.68
N LYS A 452 -24.34 34.86 4.64
CA LYS A 452 -24.41 35.28 6.05
C LYS A 452 -23.19 34.94 6.87
N GLU A 453 -22.32 34.02 6.37
CA GLU A 453 -21.12 33.55 7.03
C GLU A 453 -19.88 33.95 6.23
N ARG A 454 -18.73 33.94 6.91
CA ARG A 454 -17.45 34.17 6.24
C ARG A 454 -17.32 33.19 5.08
N THR A 455 -17.04 33.73 3.90
CA THR A 455 -16.89 32.96 2.67
C THR A 455 -15.47 33.14 2.12
N VAL A 456 -14.86 32.04 1.70
CA VAL A 456 -13.61 32.02 0.94
C VAL A 456 -13.94 31.65 -0.49
N VAL A 457 -13.54 32.50 -1.43
CA VAL A 457 -13.64 32.22 -2.86
C VAL A 457 -12.24 31.88 -3.36
N ILE A 458 -12.04 30.65 -3.83
CA ILE A 458 -10.79 30.19 -4.43
C ILE A 458 -10.98 30.21 -5.92
N ILE A 459 -10.19 31.03 -6.62
CA ILE A 459 -10.19 31.09 -8.07
C ILE A 459 -8.93 30.40 -8.55
N SER A 460 -9.11 29.23 -9.17
CA SER A 460 -8.00 28.46 -9.77
C SER A 460 -7.91 28.78 -11.25
N ASP A 461 -6.86 29.49 -11.61
CA ASP A 461 -6.61 29.97 -12.97
C ASP A 461 -6.52 28.80 -13.95
N ALA A 462 -7.33 28.85 -15.00
CA ALA A 462 -7.46 27.82 -16.04
C ALA A 462 -8.06 26.47 -15.58
N MET A 463 -8.80 26.39 -14.46
CA MET A 463 -9.43 25.14 -14.04
C MET A 463 -10.62 24.77 -14.92
N ARG A 464 -10.51 23.72 -15.69
CA ARG A 464 -11.57 23.16 -16.54
C ARG A 464 -12.72 22.58 -15.67
N TYR A 465 -13.91 22.48 -16.24
CA TYR A 465 -15.06 21.89 -15.58
C TYR A 465 -14.79 20.48 -15.07
N GLU A 466 -14.12 19.62 -15.84
CA GLU A 466 -13.82 18.25 -15.47
C GLU A 466 -12.82 18.13 -14.28
N VAL A 467 -11.92 19.13 -14.13
CA VAL A 467 -11.01 19.23 -12.98
C VAL A 467 -11.78 19.64 -11.72
N GLY A 468 -12.70 20.59 -11.88
CA GLY A 468 -13.60 21.00 -10.81
C GLY A 468 -14.55 19.89 -10.37
N GLU A 469 -15.00 19.06 -11.29
CA GLU A 469 -15.81 17.87 -10.98
C GLU A 469 -15.02 16.86 -10.16
N GLU A 470 -13.77 16.59 -10.54
CA GLU A 470 -12.91 15.69 -9.77
C GLU A 470 -12.61 16.26 -8.36
N LEU A 471 -12.38 17.57 -8.23
CA LEU A 471 -12.29 18.23 -6.93
C LEU A 471 -13.57 18.03 -6.10
N PHE A 472 -14.73 18.22 -6.72
CA PHE A 472 -16.04 18.02 -6.08
C PHE A 472 -16.18 16.60 -5.54
N GLN A 473 -15.86 15.55 -6.32
CA GLN A 473 -15.91 14.17 -5.86
C GLN A 473 -14.93 13.93 -4.70
N ARG A 474 -13.71 14.45 -4.81
CA ARG A 474 -12.69 14.31 -3.74
C ARG A 474 -13.10 15.03 -2.44
N MET A 475 -13.85 16.10 -2.53
CA MET A 475 -14.41 16.78 -1.35
C MET A 475 -15.55 15.99 -0.72
N LEU A 476 -16.37 15.30 -1.51
CA LEU A 476 -17.45 14.43 -0.99
C LEU A 476 -16.91 13.18 -0.26
N ASP A 477 -15.69 12.75 -0.55
CA ASP A 477 -15.03 11.67 0.20
C ASP A 477 -14.69 12.08 1.65
N ASP A 478 -14.68 13.38 1.96
CA ASP A 478 -14.47 13.88 3.31
C ASP A 478 -15.82 13.91 4.08
N PRO A 479 -15.99 13.09 5.15
CA PRO A 479 -17.26 12.99 5.87
C PRO A 479 -17.70 14.28 6.55
N LYS A 480 -16.81 15.28 6.65
CA LYS A 480 -17.13 16.63 7.19
C LYS A 480 -17.61 17.61 6.12
N CYS A 481 -17.62 17.17 4.89
CA CYS A 481 -17.88 18.03 3.75
C CYS A 481 -19.25 17.76 3.15
N SER A 482 -19.97 18.83 2.85
CA SER A 482 -21.05 18.79 1.88
C SER A 482 -20.72 19.74 0.75
N ALA A 483 -20.92 19.30 -0.47
CA ALA A 483 -20.59 20.09 -1.65
C ALA A 483 -21.71 20.05 -2.69
N LYS A 484 -21.74 21.06 -3.54
CA LYS A 484 -22.59 21.13 -4.75
C LYS A 484 -21.73 21.60 -5.90
N LEU A 485 -21.93 21.01 -7.07
CA LEU A 485 -21.26 21.40 -8.32
C LEU A 485 -22.30 22.02 -9.26
N GLU A 486 -22.00 23.22 -9.73
CA GLU A 486 -22.70 23.88 -10.83
C GLU A 486 -21.69 24.20 -11.95
N ALA A 487 -22.19 24.42 -13.16
CA ALA A 487 -21.41 24.98 -14.24
C ALA A 487 -21.86 26.43 -14.47
N GLN A 488 -20.91 27.28 -14.79
CA GLN A 488 -21.20 28.64 -15.29
C GLN A 488 -20.53 28.87 -16.64
N LEU A 489 -21.11 29.77 -17.42
CA LEU A 489 -20.55 30.18 -18.70
C LEU A 489 -19.61 31.35 -18.47
N SER A 490 -18.32 31.15 -18.80
CA SER A 490 -17.28 32.17 -18.72
C SER A 490 -17.56 33.31 -19.72
N VAL A 491 -17.00 34.48 -19.44
CA VAL A 491 -16.98 35.58 -20.41
C VAL A 491 -16.15 35.22 -21.64
N LEU A 492 -16.40 35.86 -22.76
CA LEU A 492 -15.65 35.70 -23.99
C LEU A 492 -15.04 37.06 -24.40
N PRO A 493 -13.73 37.16 -24.71
CA PRO A 493 -12.73 36.09 -24.73
C PRO A 493 -12.50 35.49 -23.34
N SER A 494 -12.36 34.17 -23.31
CA SER A 494 -12.18 33.39 -22.07
C SER A 494 -10.69 33.42 -21.65
N TYR A 495 -10.24 34.54 -21.12
CA TYR A 495 -8.84 34.75 -20.73
C TYR A 495 -8.73 35.43 -19.36
N THR A 496 -7.59 35.26 -18.72
CA THR A 496 -7.36 35.59 -17.29
C THR A 496 -7.84 36.99 -16.87
N ARG A 497 -7.48 38.06 -17.65
CA ARG A 497 -7.81 39.42 -17.20
C ARG A 497 -9.31 39.68 -17.16
N LEU A 498 -10.08 39.21 -18.15
CA LEU A 498 -11.51 39.40 -18.23
C LEU A 498 -12.25 38.46 -17.27
N GLY A 499 -11.90 37.19 -17.22
CA GLY A 499 -12.50 36.22 -16.33
C GLY A 499 -12.32 36.58 -14.86
N MET A 500 -11.11 36.98 -14.46
CA MET A 500 -10.81 37.41 -13.10
C MET A 500 -11.61 38.66 -12.69
N ALA A 501 -11.81 39.62 -13.61
CA ALA A 501 -12.63 40.80 -13.37
C ALA A 501 -14.12 40.44 -13.29
N ALA A 502 -14.59 39.55 -14.14
CA ALA A 502 -15.98 39.08 -14.17
C ALA A 502 -16.41 38.37 -12.87
N LEU A 503 -15.50 37.73 -12.14
CA LEU A 503 -15.76 37.06 -10.86
C LEU A 503 -15.81 38.06 -9.67
N LEU A 504 -15.39 39.32 -9.84
CA LEU A 504 -15.49 40.35 -8.80
C LEU A 504 -16.91 40.93 -8.70
N PRO A 505 -17.28 41.49 -7.55
CA PRO A 505 -18.50 42.33 -7.46
C PRO A 505 -18.34 43.54 -8.40
N HIS A 506 -19.29 43.80 -9.23
CA HIS A 506 -19.33 44.98 -10.09
C HIS A 506 -20.75 45.30 -10.56
N GLN A 507 -21.01 46.57 -10.85
CA GLN A 507 -22.19 47.05 -11.57
C GLN A 507 -21.90 47.17 -13.06
N THR A 508 -20.67 47.57 -13.40
CA THR A 508 -20.19 47.71 -14.78
C THR A 508 -18.91 46.96 -15.01
N LEU A 509 -18.86 46.20 -16.09
CA LEU A 509 -17.68 45.55 -16.59
C LEU A 509 -17.37 46.10 -18.00
N THR A 510 -16.20 46.68 -18.19
CA THR A 510 -15.87 47.38 -19.44
C THR A 510 -14.49 47.01 -19.94
N MET A 511 -14.33 47.01 -21.24
CA MET A 511 -13.03 46.88 -21.91
C MET A 511 -12.73 48.19 -22.66
N THR A 512 -11.71 48.88 -22.26
CA THR A 512 -11.30 50.16 -22.87
C THR A 512 -10.82 49.98 -24.32
N ASP A 513 -10.61 51.07 -25.05
CA ASP A 513 -10.10 51.03 -26.42
C ASP A 513 -8.64 50.56 -26.52
N ASP A 514 -7.89 50.62 -25.43
CA ASP A 514 -6.56 50.02 -25.28
C ASP A 514 -6.57 48.63 -24.61
N TYR A 515 -7.77 47.97 -24.61
CA TYR A 515 -8.04 46.60 -24.19
C TYR A 515 -7.71 46.32 -22.71
N ARG A 516 -7.77 47.36 -21.86
CA ARG A 516 -7.72 47.16 -20.39
C ARG A 516 -9.11 46.85 -19.86
N VAL A 517 -9.16 45.97 -18.86
CA VAL A 517 -10.40 45.54 -18.23
C VAL A 517 -10.62 46.33 -16.95
N LEU A 518 -11.79 46.96 -16.84
CA LEU A 518 -12.23 47.72 -15.68
C LEU A 518 -13.51 47.11 -15.12
N ALA A 519 -13.58 47.01 -13.77
CA ALA A 519 -14.79 46.73 -13.02
C ALA A 519 -15.07 48.00 -12.19
N ASP A 520 -16.28 48.62 -12.38
CA ASP A 520 -16.67 49.86 -11.74
C ASP A 520 -15.54 50.96 -11.86
N ASP A 521 -15.05 51.14 -13.06
CA ASP A 521 -13.96 52.07 -13.42
C ASP A 521 -12.61 51.80 -12.73
N VAL A 522 -12.44 50.66 -12.06
CA VAL A 522 -11.17 50.27 -11.44
C VAL A 522 -10.46 49.25 -12.28
N LEU A 523 -9.18 49.47 -12.55
CA LEU A 523 -8.32 48.56 -13.30
C LEU A 523 -8.07 47.25 -12.49
N CYS A 524 -8.39 46.08 -13.08
CA CYS A 524 -8.32 44.77 -12.45
C CYS A 524 -7.12 43.92 -12.85
N ASN A 525 -6.05 44.51 -13.34
CA ASN A 525 -4.88 43.77 -13.88
C ASN A 525 -4.05 43.05 -12.80
N ASP A 526 -4.10 43.53 -11.56
CA ASP A 526 -3.31 42.99 -10.44
C ASP A 526 -4.16 42.78 -9.18
N LEU A 527 -3.52 42.18 -8.18
CA LEU A 527 -4.16 41.85 -6.91
C LEU A 527 -4.71 43.10 -6.19
N ALA A 528 -3.95 44.19 -6.22
CA ALA A 528 -4.32 45.43 -5.54
C ALA A 528 -5.56 46.09 -6.17
N GLY A 529 -5.63 46.10 -7.52
CA GLY A 529 -6.83 46.58 -8.24
C GLY A 529 -8.06 45.72 -7.95
N ARG A 530 -7.90 44.39 -7.95
CA ARG A 530 -8.97 43.45 -7.61
C ARG A 530 -9.47 43.64 -6.16
N GLU A 531 -8.56 43.80 -5.20
CA GLU A 531 -8.89 44.06 -3.81
C GLU A 531 -9.62 45.40 -3.65
N LYS A 532 -9.22 46.43 -4.42
CA LYS A 532 -9.91 47.73 -4.41
C LYS A 532 -11.35 47.61 -4.84
N VAL A 533 -11.64 46.88 -5.92
CA VAL A 533 -12.99 46.58 -6.36
C VAL A 533 -13.76 45.79 -5.29
N LEU A 534 -13.17 44.73 -4.74
CA LEU A 534 -13.77 43.92 -3.72
C LEU A 534 -14.22 44.76 -2.49
N ARG A 535 -13.36 45.67 -2.03
CA ARG A 535 -13.60 46.52 -0.87
C ARG A 535 -14.64 47.61 -1.13
N GLN A 536 -14.87 48.01 -2.36
CA GLN A 536 -15.96 48.95 -2.68
C GLN A 536 -17.34 48.35 -2.40
N HIS A 537 -17.47 47.01 -2.56
CA HIS A 537 -18.74 46.29 -2.33
C HIS A 537 -18.75 45.55 -0.98
N GLN A 538 -17.58 45.20 -0.43
CA GLN A 538 -17.41 44.49 0.84
C GLN A 538 -16.22 45.07 1.60
N GLU A 539 -16.44 46.03 2.51
CA GLU A 539 -15.39 46.74 3.24
C GLU A 539 -14.37 45.80 3.89
N ASN A 540 -14.84 44.69 4.46
CA ASN A 540 -14.00 43.67 5.11
C ASN A 540 -13.52 42.54 4.15
N GLY A 541 -13.50 42.81 2.85
CA GLY A 541 -12.96 41.91 1.83
C GLY A 541 -11.44 42.05 1.69
N ILE A 542 -10.78 40.93 1.35
CA ILE A 542 -9.34 40.89 1.00
C ILE A 542 -9.09 39.96 -0.19
N CYS A 543 -8.02 40.23 -0.90
CA CYS A 543 -7.47 39.36 -1.94
C CYS A 543 -6.08 38.87 -1.52
N VAL A 544 -5.83 37.56 -1.60
CA VAL A 544 -4.56 36.94 -1.26
C VAL A 544 -4.13 35.95 -2.33
N ARG A 545 -2.84 35.73 -2.49
CA ARG A 545 -2.34 34.64 -3.33
C ARG A 545 -2.27 33.33 -2.54
N PHE A 546 -2.56 32.24 -3.21
CA PHE A 546 -2.45 30.91 -2.62
C PHE A 546 -1.05 30.67 -2.02
N ASP A 547 0.01 31.03 -2.76
CA ASP A 547 1.40 30.83 -2.32
C ASP A 547 1.77 31.60 -1.04
N GLU A 548 1.09 32.72 -0.78
CA GLU A 548 1.29 33.50 0.43
C GLU A 548 0.72 32.85 1.68
N ILE A 549 -0.32 32.00 1.52
CA ILE A 549 -1.05 31.41 2.66
C ILE A 549 -0.81 29.91 2.84
N LYS A 550 -0.36 29.20 1.81
CA LYS A 550 -0.19 27.73 1.88
C LYS A 550 0.79 27.28 2.96
N GLY A 551 1.88 28.04 3.20
CA GLY A 551 2.93 27.74 4.16
C GLY A 551 2.69 28.26 5.59
N LEU A 552 1.68 29.12 5.82
CA LEU A 552 1.48 29.84 7.09
C LEU A 552 1.10 28.89 8.23
N LYS A 553 1.58 29.21 9.44
CA LYS A 553 1.18 28.53 10.68
C LYS A 553 -0.19 29.02 11.14
N LYS A 554 -0.78 28.31 12.09
CA LYS A 554 -2.14 28.57 12.62
C LYS A 554 -2.39 30.03 13.02
N ASN A 555 -1.46 30.66 13.73
CA ASN A 555 -1.66 32.05 14.22
C ASN A 555 -1.55 33.05 13.07
N GLU A 556 -0.58 32.90 12.19
CA GLU A 556 -0.39 33.73 11.01
C GLU A 556 -1.61 33.68 10.08
N LEU A 557 -2.14 32.46 9.87
CA LEU A 557 -3.35 32.27 9.08
C LEU A 557 -4.55 32.95 9.72
N ARG A 558 -4.70 32.85 11.06
CA ARG A 558 -5.76 33.54 11.80
C ARG A 558 -5.69 35.06 11.65
N ASP A 559 -4.51 35.64 11.68
CA ASP A 559 -4.33 37.10 11.55
C ASP A 559 -4.85 37.59 10.20
N ILE A 560 -4.66 36.82 9.12
CA ILE A 560 -5.21 37.16 7.79
C ILE A 560 -6.75 37.12 7.78
N PHE A 561 -7.35 36.10 8.42
CA PHE A 561 -8.79 35.86 8.35
C PHE A 561 -9.60 36.60 9.42
N THR A 562 -8.98 37.07 10.50
CA THR A 562 -9.68 37.75 11.59
C THR A 562 -10.28 39.07 11.09
N GLY A 563 -11.57 39.30 11.38
CA GLY A 563 -12.29 40.50 10.97
C GLY A 563 -12.67 40.54 9.50
N LYS A 564 -12.32 39.52 8.70
CA LYS A 564 -12.69 39.44 7.28
C LYS A 564 -13.97 38.62 7.10
N GLN A 565 -14.86 39.10 6.22
CA GLN A 565 -16.10 38.41 5.85
C GLN A 565 -15.96 37.68 4.50
N LEU A 566 -15.13 38.21 3.62
CA LEU A 566 -14.90 37.69 2.28
C LEU A 566 -13.41 37.65 1.96
N VAL A 567 -12.91 36.49 1.55
CA VAL A 567 -11.51 36.31 1.17
C VAL A 567 -11.46 35.68 -0.22
N TYR A 568 -10.88 36.40 -1.16
CA TYR A 568 -10.57 35.88 -2.49
C TYR A 568 -9.14 35.33 -2.50
N VAL A 569 -9.00 34.05 -2.80
CA VAL A 569 -7.71 33.36 -2.93
C VAL A 569 -7.43 33.06 -4.39
N TYR A 570 -6.37 33.60 -4.93
CA TYR A 570 -5.94 33.38 -6.30
C TYR A 570 -4.91 32.26 -6.35
N HIS A 571 -5.26 31.17 -7.03
CA HIS A 571 -4.46 29.98 -7.21
C HIS A 571 -4.07 29.86 -8.69
N ASN A 572 -2.77 29.81 -8.98
CA ASN A 572 -2.25 29.83 -10.35
C ASN A 572 -1.27 28.69 -10.59
N GLN A 573 -1.73 27.44 -10.46
CA GLN A 573 -0.87 26.28 -10.67
C GLN A 573 -0.98 25.77 -12.12
N ILE A 574 -2.20 25.75 -12.68
CA ILE A 574 -2.48 25.17 -14.00
C ILE A 574 -1.97 26.12 -15.10
N ASP A 575 -2.44 27.36 -15.10
CA ASP A 575 -2.09 28.36 -16.12
C ASP A 575 -0.59 28.65 -16.14
N ALA A 576 0.04 28.80 -14.96
CA ALA A 576 1.48 29.10 -14.85
C ALA A 576 2.39 28.04 -15.48
N ARG A 577 1.94 26.76 -15.53
CA ARG A 577 2.66 25.68 -16.23
C ARG A 577 2.27 25.59 -17.70
N GLY A 578 0.99 25.74 -18.02
CA GLY A 578 0.49 25.64 -19.38
C GLY A 578 1.03 26.72 -20.32
N ASP A 579 1.10 27.96 -19.84
CA ASP A 579 1.52 29.13 -20.66
C ASP A 579 3.01 29.11 -21.03
N LYS A 580 3.83 28.26 -20.44
CA LYS A 580 5.28 28.19 -20.73
C LYS A 580 5.59 26.99 -21.63
N ALA A 581 6.18 27.24 -22.79
CA ALA A 581 6.60 26.21 -23.75
C ALA A 581 7.52 25.11 -23.14
N SER A 582 8.20 25.41 -22.02
CA SER A 582 9.08 24.44 -21.33
C SER A 582 8.35 23.54 -20.35
N THR A 583 7.11 23.85 -19.99
CA THR A 583 6.33 23.13 -18.98
C THR A 583 4.88 22.85 -19.40
N GLU A 584 4.49 23.20 -20.64
CA GLU A 584 3.11 22.97 -21.11
C GLU A 584 2.72 21.50 -21.15
N ASP A 585 3.69 20.58 -21.27
CA ASP A 585 3.49 19.14 -21.19
C ASP A 585 3.20 18.62 -19.77
N GLU A 586 3.46 19.42 -18.75
CA GLU A 586 3.14 19.11 -17.34
C GLU A 586 1.74 19.64 -16.92
N VAL A 587 0.96 20.26 -17.80
CA VAL A 587 -0.32 20.89 -17.46
C VAL A 587 -1.29 19.91 -16.79
N PHE A 588 -1.30 18.66 -17.20
CA PHE A 588 -2.15 17.64 -16.58
C PHE A 588 -1.66 17.19 -15.20
N VAL A 589 -0.35 17.25 -14.94
CA VAL A 589 0.20 17.10 -13.59
C VAL A 589 -0.21 18.28 -12.72
N ALA A 590 -0.16 19.50 -13.27
CA ALA A 590 -0.61 20.70 -12.57
C ALA A 590 -2.10 20.65 -12.17
N CYS A 591 -2.97 20.03 -12.98
CA CYS A 591 -4.37 19.81 -12.64
C CYS A 591 -4.52 18.91 -11.38
N GLU A 592 -3.78 17.81 -11.29
CA GLU A 592 -3.80 16.93 -10.12
C GLU A 592 -3.25 17.62 -8.86
N GLU A 593 -2.16 18.36 -9.00
CA GLU A 593 -1.60 19.15 -7.92
C GLU A 593 -2.58 20.22 -7.45
N ALA A 594 -3.25 20.92 -8.37
CA ALA A 594 -4.25 21.93 -8.04
C ALA A 594 -5.41 21.36 -7.19
N ILE A 595 -5.91 20.18 -7.56
CA ILE A 595 -6.96 19.50 -6.77
C ILE A 595 -6.45 19.19 -5.34
N CYS A 596 -5.24 18.66 -5.21
CA CYS A 596 -4.63 18.36 -3.92
C CYS A 596 -4.42 19.63 -3.07
N GLU A 597 -3.79 20.65 -3.64
CA GLU A 597 -3.49 21.92 -2.97
C GLU A 597 -4.74 22.65 -2.49
N ILE A 598 -5.80 22.69 -3.30
CA ILE A 598 -7.08 23.30 -2.92
C ILE A 598 -7.77 22.52 -1.81
N THR A 599 -7.79 21.19 -1.91
CA THR A 599 -8.36 20.31 -0.87
C THR A 599 -7.65 20.50 0.47
N GLU A 600 -6.32 20.53 0.46
CA GLU A 600 -5.51 20.76 1.66
C GLU A 600 -5.71 22.17 2.25
N LEU A 601 -5.81 23.20 1.39
CA LEU A 601 -6.06 24.56 1.82
C LEU A 601 -7.42 24.70 2.52
N ILE A 602 -8.47 24.11 1.94
CA ILE A 602 -9.83 24.11 2.52
C ILE A 602 -9.81 23.47 3.92
N ARG A 603 -9.20 22.31 4.05
CA ARG A 603 -9.05 21.63 5.34
C ARG A 603 -8.25 22.46 6.34
N LYS A 604 -7.15 23.05 5.90
CA LYS A 604 -6.29 23.92 6.72
C LYS A 604 -7.01 25.14 7.23
N ILE A 605 -7.75 25.83 6.37
CA ILE A 605 -8.52 27.04 6.73
C ILE A 605 -9.67 26.67 7.67
N SER A 606 -10.41 25.61 7.39
CA SER A 606 -11.53 25.16 8.24
C SER A 606 -11.05 24.78 9.65
N ALA A 607 -9.93 24.11 9.77
CA ALA A 607 -9.37 23.69 11.07
C ALA A 607 -8.74 24.85 11.87
N ASN A 608 -8.20 25.87 11.22
CA ASN A 608 -7.36 26.88 11.88
C ASN A 608 -7.92 28.30 11.89
N ALA A 609 -8.76 28.67 10.91
CA ALA A 609 -9.26 30.05 10.72
C ALA A 609 -10.75 30.22 10.98
N ASN A 610 -11.43 29.25 11.56
CA ASN A 610 -12.86 29.28 11.88
C ASN A 610 -13.71 29.72 10.67
N THR A 611 -13.45 29.11 9.52
CA THR A 611 -14.14 29.40 8.25
C THR A 611 -14.59 28.10 7.64
N TYR A 612 -15.85 27.99 7.25
CA TYR A 612 -16.48 26.72 6.89
C TYR A 612 -17.19 26.74 5.54
N ARG A 613 -17.31 27.90 4.88
CA ARG A 613 -17.89 28.03 3.54
C ARG A 613 -16.83 28.42 2.54
N PHE A 614 -16.75 27.65 1.46
CA PHE A 614 -15.80 27.85 0.37
C PHE A 614 -16.55 27.78 -0.97
N LEU A 615 -16.16 28.61 -1.90
CA LEU A 615 -16.55 28.55 -3.29
C LEU A 615 -15.28 28.36 -4.11
N VAL A 616 -15.22 27.31 -4.92
CA VAL A 616 -14.10 27.10 -5.84
C VAL A 616 -14.61 27.29 -7.25
N THR A 617 -13.93 28.12 -8.02
CA THR A 617 -14.27 28.41 -9.41
C THR A 617 -13.04 28.71 -10.24
N SER A 618 -13.22 29.01 -11.51
CA SER A 618 -12.16 29.40 -12.46
C SER A 618 -12.57 30.63 -13.26
N ASP A 619 -11.58 31.34 -13.73
CA ASP A 619 -11.71 32.46 -14.65
C ASP A 619 -11.93 32.01 -16.11
N HIS A 620 -11.31 30.90 -16.52
CA HIS A 620 -11.47 30.22 -17.80
C HIS A 620 -10.98 28.77 -17.70
N GLY A 621 -11.21 27.97 -18.75
CA GLY A 621 -10.55 26.71 -18.94
C GLY A 621 -9.53 26.79 -20.08
N PHE A 622 -9.14 25.66 -20.67
CA PHE A 622 -8.14 25.59 -21.73
C PHE A 622 -8.35 24.39 -22.66
N ILE A 623 -7.70 24.46 -23.82
CA ILE A 623 -7.47 23.31 -24.70
C ILE A 623 -6.00 22.96 -24.62
N TYR A 624 -5.72 21.64 -24.51
CA TYR A 624 -4.38 21.10 -24.63
C TYR A 624 -4.41 19.83 -25.45
N LYS A 625 -3.56 19.76 -26.48
CA LYS A 625 -3.32 18.57 -27.31
C LYS A 625 -1.86 18.18 -27.23
N ARG A 626 -1.57 16.87 -27.20
CA ARG A 626 -0.18 16.40 -27.13
C ARG A 626 0.57 16.56 -28.44
N ASP A 627 -0.11 16.37 -29.55
CA ASP A 627 0.47 16.53 -30.86
C ASP A 627 0.71 18.01 -31.22
N LYS A 628 1.86 18.27 -31.82
CA LYS A 628 2.21 19.62 -32.24
C LYS A 628 1.26 20.10 -33.32
N LEU A 629 0.80 21.33 -33.17
CA LEU A 629 -0.03 21.99 -34.18
C LEU A 629 0.65 22.03 -35.54
N SER A 630 -0.03 21.50 -36.56
CA SER A 630 0.35 21.58 -37.95
C SER A 630 0.09 22.99 -38.52
N GLU A 631 0.67 23.31 -39.67
CA GLU A 631 0.41 24.60 -40.32
C GLU A 631 -1.04 24.73 -40.80
N SER A 632 -1.73 23.62 -41.11
CA SER A 632 -3.15 23.60 -41.48
C SER A 632 -4.10 23.95 -40.32
N GLU A 633 -3.66 23.81 -39.11
CA GLU A 633 -4.43 24.19 -37.91
C GLU A 633 -4.24 25.66 -37.51
N LYS A 634 -3.47 26.43 -38.31
CA LYS A 634 -3.16 27.82 -38.02
C LYS A 634 -3.88 28.72 -39.02
N ILE A 635 -4.79 29.53 -38.53
CA ILE A 635 -5.47 30.57 -39.31
C ILE A 635 -4.49 31.70 -39.64
N GLY A 636 -4.57 32.23 -40.85
CA GLY A 636 -3.62 33.21 -41.38
C GLY A 636 -3.37 34.44 -40.52
N ALA A 637 -2.20 35.06 -40.67
CA ALA A 637 -1.85 36.24 -39.88
C ALA A 637 -2.78 37.41 -40.19
N ILE A 638 -3.41 37.99 -39.17
CA ILE A 638 -4.27 39.17 -39.30
C ILE A 638 -3.40 40.42 -39.09
N SER A 639 -3.49 41.36 -40.04
CA SER A 639 -2.57 42.51 -40.10
C SER A 639 -3.12 43.78 -39.43
N ASP A 640 -4.25 43.70 -38.66
CA ASP A 640 -4.80 44.87 -37.97
C ASP A 640 -3.91 45.26 -36.75
N LYS A 641 -3.18 46.37 -36.92
CA LYS A 641 -2.30 46.90 -35.84
C LYS A 641 -3.06 47.45 -34.64
N LYS A 642 -4.36 47.65 -34.74
CA LYS A 642 -5.20 48.17 -33.69
C LYS A 642 -5.96 47.07 -32.95
N ALA A 643 -5.94 45.83 -33.40
CA ALA A 643 -6.63 44.71 -32.77
C ALA A 643 -5.83 44.13 -31.61
N PHE A 644 -6.50 43.61 -30.60
CA PHE A 644 -5.94 42.78 -29.55
C PHE A 644 -5.98 41.32 -30.02
N ILE A 645 -4.85 40.80 -30.42
CA ILE A 645 -4.71 39.49 -31.06
C ILE A 645 -4.08 38.50 -30.06
N ASN A 646 -4.76 37.40 -29.83
CA ASN A 646 -4.26 36.23 -29.12
C ASN A 646 -4.45 34.97 -29.99
N ARG A 647 -3.91 33.84 -29.59
CA ARG A 647 -4.02 32.57 -30.33
C ARG A 647 -5.44 32.10 -30.57
N ARG A 648 -6.34 32.30 -29.57
CA ARG A 648 -7.71 31.81 -29.61
C ARG A 648 -8.74 32.89 -29.79
N PHE A 649 -8.36 34.17 -29.81
CA PHE A 649 -9.30 35.27 -30.04
C PHE A 649 -8.65 36.51 -30.62
N ILE A 650 -9.49 37.34 -31.23
CA ILE A 650 -9.15 38.68 -31.66
C ILE A 650 -10.25 39.61 -31.23
N VAL A 651 -9.93 40.68 -30.52
CA VAL A 651 -10.87 41.77 -30.22
C VAL A 651 -10.54 42.98 -31.07
N ALA A 652 -11.52 43.46 -31.82
CA ALA A 652 -11.37 44.60 -32.75
C ALA A 652 -12.72 45.33 -32.92
N HIS A 653 -12.73 46.46 -33.58
CA HIS A 653 -13.98 47.14 -33.97
C HIS A 653 -14.69 46.48 -35.14
N GLU A 654 -14.00 45.70 -35.94
CA GLU A 654 -14.56 44.96 -37.07
C GLU A 654 -14.36 43.45 -36.88
N ALA A 655 -15.36 42.68 -37.31
CA ALA A 655 -15.34 41.23 -37.23
C ALA A 655 -14.30 40.68 -38.27
N VAL A 656 -13.59 39.61 -37.86
CA VAL A 656 -12.73 38.86 -38.77
C VAL A 656 -13.59 38.02 -39.72
N THR A 657 -13.35 38.12 -41.01
CA THR A 657 -14.14 37.47 -42.09
C THR A 657 -13.44 36.24 -42.70
N GLU A 658 -12.56 35.59 -41.95
CA GLU A 658 -11.87 34.37 -42.38
C GLU A 658 -12.76 33.15 -42.25
N GLU A 659 -12.57 32.16 -43.13
CA GLU A 659 -13.25 30.87 -43.04
C GLU A 659 -12.91 30.15 -41.72
N GLY A 660 -13.89 29.57 -41.07
CA GLY A 660 -13.70 28.90 -39.77
C GLY A 660 -13.59 29.86 -38.58
N VAL A 661 -13.89 31.14 -38.74
CA VAL A 661 -13.95 32.15 -37.67
C VAL A 661 -15.39 32.61 -37.45
N LYS A 662 -15.81 32.71 -36.23
CA LYS A 662 -17.09 33.35 -35.82
C LYS A 662 -16.83 34.53 -34.91
N SER A 663 -17.84 35.41 -34.79
CA SER A 663 -17.71 36.63 -34.01
C SER A 663 -18.95 36.88 -33.15
N LEU A 664 -18.75 37.52 -32.02
CA LEU A 664 -19.79 37.98 -31.10
C LEU A 664 -19.53 39.43 -30.64
N SER A 665 -20.59 40.19 -30.41
CA SER A 665 -20.47 41.54 -29.87
C SER A 665 -19.98 41.54 -28.44
N MET A 666 -18.98 42.35 -28.12
CA MET A 666 -18.49 42.56 -26.73
C MET A 666 -19.60 43.18 -25.86
N GLY A 667 -20.42 44.09 -26.43
CA GLY A 667 -21.55 44.65 -25.71
C GLY A 667 -22.57 43.61 -25.24
N LYS A 668 -22.84 42.56 -26.04
CA LYS A 668 -23.70 41.44 -25.62
C LYS A 668 -23.04 40.60 -24.49
N ILE A 669 -21.76 40.42 -24.51
CA ILE A 669 -21.00 39.63 -23.54
C ILE A 669 -20.90 40.41 -22.21
N LEU A 670 -20.59 41.70 -22.26
CA LEU A 670 -20.33 42.54 -21.11
C LEU A 670 -21.61 43.20 -20.56
N ASP A 671 -22.75 43.07 -21.26
CA ASP A 671 -24.03 43.71 -20.95
C ASP A 671 -23.93 45.26 -20.95
N ASN A 672 -23.32 45.81 -21.97
CA ASN A 672 -23.10 47.24 -22.14
C ASN A 672 -23.13 47.64 -23.63
N ASP A 673 -22.80 48.89 -23.92
CA ASP A 673 -22.84 49.47 -25.28
C ASP A 673 -21.47 49.35 -26.02
N ASP A 674 -20.60 48.41 -25.65
CA ASP A 674 -19.29 48.20 -26.26
C ASP A 674 -19.47 47.81 -27.74
N ALA A 675 -18.94 48.63 -28.62
CA ALA A 675 -19.01 48.43 -30.08
C ALA A 675 -17.98 47.41 -30.62
N LYS A 676 -17.04 46.94 -29.81
CA LYS A 676 -16.05 45.97 -30.22
C LYS A 676 -16.69 44.60 -30.43
N VAL A 677 -15.97 43.78 -31.17
CA VAL A 677 -16.34 42.42 -31.53
C VAL A 677 -15.20 41.49 -31.14
N VAL A 678 -15.53 40.35 -30.53
CA VAL A 678 -14.57 39.25 -30.33
C VAL A 678 -14.76 38.22 -31.46
N SER A 679 -13.68 37.92 -32.17
CA SER A 679 -13.64 36.88 -33.18
C SER A 679 -12.80 35.70 -32.72
N PHE A 680 -13.24 34.46 -32.96
CA PHE A 680 -12.64 33.23 -32.47
C PHE A 680 -12.78 32.08 -33.46
N PRO A 681 -11.84 31.10 -33.48
CA PRO A 681 -11.96 29.91 -34.29
C PRO A 681 -13.13 29.03 -33.87
N VAL A 682 -13.85 28.43 -34.82
CA VAL A 682 -14.95 27.48 -34.52
C VAL A 682 -14.47 26.08 -34.13
N SER A 683 -13.18 25.81 -34.33
CA SER A 683 -12.51 24.54 -34.01
C SER A 683 -11.38 24.79 -33.00
N ASP A 684 -10.55 23.79 -32.80
CA ASP A 684 -9.32 23.86 -31.99
C ASP A 684 -8.16 24.60 -32.66
N ASN A 685 -8.37 25.14 -33.88
CA ASN A 685 -7.42 25.95 -34.61
C ASN A 685 -6.98 27.20 -33.82
N VAL A 686 -5.82 27.73 -34.19
CA VAL A 686 -5.26 28.95 -33.57
C VAL A 686 -4.93 30.02 -34.61
N PHE A 687 -5.01 31.28 -34.22
CA PHE A 687 -4.47 32.37 -35.01
C PHE A 687 -2.94 32.36 -34.95
N LYS A 688 -2.27 32.68 -36.09
CA LYS A 688 -0.81 32.83 -36.15
C LYS A 688 -0.37 34.02 -35.31
N VAL A 689 0.25 33.77 -34.17
CA VAL A 689 0.81 34.77 -33.26
C VAL A 689 2.26 34.40 -32.95
N ALA A 690 3.17 35.39 -32.90
CA ALA A 690 4.54 35.18 -32.50
C ALA A 690 4.63 34.83 -30.98
N GLY A 691 5.46 33.86 -30.61
CA GLY A 691 5.70 33.46 -29.20
C GLY A 691 5.83 31.95 -29.01
N GLY A 692 6.34 31.52 -27.83
CA GLY A 692 6.48 30.11 -27.43
C GLY A 692 5.19 29.55 -26.86
N GLY A 693 5.10 28.17 -26.70
CA GLY A 693 3.97 27.41 -26.20
C GLY A 693 2.80 27.39 -27.22
N GLN A 694 2.48 26.24 -27.79
CA GLN A 694 1.47 26.18 -28.85
C GLN A 694 0.33 25.21 -28.52
N ASN A 695 0.61 24.28 -27.63
CA ASN A 695 -0.30 23.17 -27.35
C ASN A 695 -1.31 23.54 -26.26
N PHE A 696 -0.90 24.33 -25.29
CA PHE A 696 -1.79 24.91 -24.28
C PHE A 696 -2.32 26.25 -24.78
N VAL A 697 -3.63 26.35 -24.95
CA VAL A 697 -4.28 27.59 -25.43
C VAL A 697 -5.60 27.84 -24.72
N HIS A 698 -5.94 29.10 -24.52
CA HIS A 698 -7.17 29.55 -23.92
C HIS A 698 -7.61 30.91 -24.55
N GLY A 699 -8.80 31.33 -24.26
CA GLY A 699 -9.34 32.61 -24.77
C GLY A 699 -10.44 32.45 -25.81
N GLY A 700 -10.61 31.23 -26.36
CA GLY A 700 -11.63 30.90 -27.32
C GLY A 700 -12.98 30.55 -26.71
N SER A 701 -13.82 29.99 -27.55
CA SER A 701 -15.24 29.72 -27.24
C SER A 701 -15.59 28.27 -27.03
N SER A 702 -14.62 27.33 -26.96
CA SER A 702 -14.94 25.91 -26.80
C SER A 702 -15.58 25.60 -25.42
N PRO A 703 -16.30 24.47 -25.28
CA PRO A 703 -16.79 24.04 -23.99
C PRO A 703 -15.66 23.93 -22.95
N GLN A 704 -14.48 23.45 -23.35
CA GLN A 704 -13.30 23.29 -22.49
C GLN A 704 -12.74 24.62 -21.98
N GLU A 705 -12.94 25.71 -22.73
CA GLU A 705 -12.49 27.07 -22.38
C GLU A 705 -13.56 27.85 -21.61
N MET A 706 -14.87 27.67 -21.95
CA MET A 706 -15.95 28.53 -21.46
C MET A 706 -16.78 27.89 -20.34
N LEU A 707 -16.89 26.55 -20.26
CA LEU A 707 -17.60 25.94 -19.14
C LEU A 707 -16.67 25.80 -17.95
N VAL A 708 -16.89 26.60 -16.93
CA VAL A 708 -16.07 26.58 -15.70
C VAL A 708 -16.91 26.10 -14.50
N PRO A 709 -16.28 25.42 -13.53
CA PRO A 709 -17.00 24.89 -12.38
C PRO A 709 -17.31 25.99 -11.36
N VAL A 710 -18.39 25.78 -10.60
CA VAL A 710 -18.63 26.43 -9.31
C VAL A 710 -18.90 25.32 -8.29
N VAL A 711 -17.94 25.10 -7.38
CA VAL A 711 -18.08 24.12 -6.30
C VAL A 711 -18.38 24.87 -5.01
N ASP A 712 -19.62 24.79 -4.52
CA ASP A 712 -20.05 25.37 -3.22
C ASP A 712 -19.82 24.30 -2.14
N ILE A 713 -18.85 24.53 -1.26
CA ILE A 713 -18.37 23.61 -0.25
C ILE A 713 -18.68 24.14 1.14
N LYS A 714 -19.28 23.28 1.96
CA LYS A 714 -19.53 23.55 3.39
C LYS A 714 -18.84 22.49 4.23
N MET A 715 -17.96 22.95 5.12
CA MET A 715 -17.31 22.11 6.13
C MET A 715 -18.11 22.16 7.44
N GLU A 716 -18.25 21.04 8.13
CA GLU A 716 -18.96 20.99 9.41
C GLU A 716 -18.15 21.66 10.53
N ARG A 717 -18.88 22.36 11.44
CA ARG A 717 -18.33 22.97 12.65
C ARG A 717 -18.30 21.95 13.78
N GLY A 718 -17.19 21.85 14.51
CA GLY A 718 -17.14 21.14 15.78
C GLY A 718 -15.94 20.22 15.96
N HIS A 719 -15.65 19.88 17.22
CA HIS A 719 -14.83 18.72 17.56
C HIS A 719 -15.58 17.50 17.06
N MET A 720 -14.99 16.75 16.15
CA MET A 720 -15.52 15.43 15.80
C MET A 720 -15.40 14.54 17.03
N GLU A 721 -16.49 13.86 17.39
CA GLU A 721 -16.40 12.72 18.28
C GLU A 721 -15.43 11.73 17.65
N THR A 722 -14.34 11.50 18.34
CA THR A 722 -13.35 10.52 17.89
C THR A 722 -13.82 9.14 18.31
N ARG A 723 -13.83 8.21 17.38
CA ARG A 723 -14.14 6.80 17.65
C ARG A 723 -12.90 5.94 17.46
N PRO A 724 -12.80 4.79 18.15
CA PRO A 724 -11.71 3.84 17.90
C PRO A 724 -11.82 3.23 16.50
N ALA A 725 -10.68 2.96 15.87
CA ALA A 725 -10.62 2.18 14.63
C ALA A 725 -11.14 0.76 14.92
N GLN A 726 -12.23 0.36 14.30
CA GLN A 726 -12.85 -0.94 14.53
C GLN A 726 -12.22 -2.03 13.69
N ILE A 727 -12.28 -3.28 14.20
CA ILE A 727 -11.88 -4.46 13.46
C ILE A 727 -13.04 -5.43 13.31
N SER A 728 -13.04 -6.19 12.23
CA SER A 728 -14.06 -7.19 11.95
C SER A 728 -13.42 -8.47 11.43
N LEU A 729 -14.05 -9.61 11.69
CA LEU A 729 -13.64 -10.90 11.17
C LEU A 729 -14.05 -10.99 9.69
N VAL A 730 -13.10 -11.31 8.81
CA VAL A 730 -13.33 -11.53 7.37
C VAL A 730 -13.55 -13.02 7.07
N SER A 731 -12.82 -13.90 7.77
CA SER A 731 -12.93 -15.34 7.60
C SER A 731 -14.31 -15.85 8.03
N ILE A 732 -14.98 -16.61 7.17
CA ILE A 732 -16.21 -17.33 7.54
C ILE A 732 -15.79 -18.60 8.28
N VAL A 733 -15.76 -18.55 9.61
CA VAL A 733 -15.37 -19.67 10.46
C VAL A 733 -16.55 -20.08 11.33
N GLN A 734 -17.11 -21.25 11.08
CA GLN A 734 -18.13 -21.86 11.93
C GLN A 734 -17.55 -23.02 12.76
N LYS A 735 -16.45 -23.63 12.29
CA LYS A 735 -15.88 -24.84 12.86
C LYS A 735 -14.34 -24.77 12.83
N ILE A 736 -13.72 -25.11 13.95
CA ILE A 736 -12.28 -25.25 14.10
C ILE A 736 -11.92 -26.74 14.12
N THR A 737 -11.09 -27.16 13.17
CA THR A 737 -10.69 -28.56 12.99
C THR A 737 -9.23 -28.85 13.26
N ASN A 738 -8.41 -27.80 13.45
CA ASN A 738 -6.96 -27.90 13.66
C ASN A 738 -6.55 -27.16 14.93
N LEU A 739 -5.55 -27.70 15.64
CA LEU A 739 -4.94 -27.06 16.82
C LEU A 739 -4.35 -25.68 16.52
N ILE A 740 -4.01 -25.43 15.26
CA ILE A 740 -3.52 -24.15 14.80
C ILE A 740 -4.46 -23.67 13.71
N THR A 741 -5.09 -22.52 13.93
CA THR A 741 -6.03 -21.91 12.98
C THR A 741 -5.61 -20.48 12.69
N THR A 742 -5.67 -20.11 11.44
CA THR A 742 -5.35 -18.74 11.00
C THR A 742 -6.64 -18.08 10.50
N LEU A 743 -6.90 -16.86 10.98
CA LEU A 743 -8.08 -16.08 10.64
C LEU A 743 -7.69 -14.73 10.07
N ASP A 744 -8.43 -14.30 9.06
CA ASP A 744 -8.28 -12.98 8.47
C ASP A 744 -9.28 -12.00 9.10
N PHE A 745 -8.78 -10.85 9.46
CA PHE A 745 -9.52 -9.72 10.01
C PHE A 745 -9.31 -8.50 9.12
N ILE A 746 -10.20 -7.54 9.22
CA ILE A 746 -10.05 -6.24 8.57
C ILE A 746 -10.17 -5.14 9.62
N GLN A 747 -9.26 -4.16 9.55
CA GLN A 747 -9.50 -2.87 10.17
C GLN A 747 -10.53 -2.12 9.31
N SER A 748 -11.75 -1.99 9.80
CA SER A 748 -12.90 -1.49 9.04
C SER A 748 -12.71 -0.05 8.56
N ASP A 749 -12.13 0.78 9.42
CA ASP A 749 -11.90 2.20 9.15
C ASP A 749 -10.40 2.52 9.10
N ALA A 750 -9.98 3.34 8.15
CA ALA A 750 -8.64 3.92 8.17
C ALA A 750 -8.49 4.92 9.32
N VAL A 751 -7.33 4.92 10.00
CA VAL A 751 -7.03 5.94 11.03
C VAL A 751 -6.99 7.33 10.39
N SER A 752 -7.72 8.25 10.98
CA SER A 752 -7.87 9.64 10.54
C SER A 752 -7.93 10.57 11.75
N ASP A 753 -8.22 11.84 11.51
CA ASP A 753 -8.43 12.79 12.61
C ASP A 753 -9.60 12.38 13.54
N THR A 754 -10.56 11.59 13.02
CA THR A 754 -11.77 11.15 13.71
C THR A 754 -11.76 9.70 14.12
N VAL A 755 -10.97 8.88 13.47
CA VAL A 755 -10.78 7.48 13.79
C VAL A 755 -9.42 7.32 14.46
N LYS A 756 -9.41 7.01 15.76
CA LYS A 756 -8.18 6.87 16.55
C LYS A 756 -7.66 5.45 16.52
N LYS A 757 -6.31 5.34 16.46
CA LYS A 757 -5.67 4.03 16.62
C LYS A 757 -6.09 3.37 17.92
N THR A 758 -6.31 2.06 17.88
CA THR A 758 -6.79 1.28 19.02
C THR A 758 -6.03 -0.04 19.06
N THR A 759 -5.73 -0.53 20.25
CA THR A 759 -5.08 -1.83 20.44
C THR A 759 -6.14 -2.85 20.83
N TYR A 760 -6.18 -3.98 20.13
CA TYR A 760 -7.10 -5.08 20.39
C TYR A 760 -6.35 -6.33 20.85
N LYS A 761 -6.94 -7.03 21.84
CA LYS A 761 -6.55 -8.37 22.25
C LYS A 761 -7.56 -9.38 21.76
N MET A 762 -7.09 -10.46 21.16
CA MET A 762 -7.93 -11.47 20.52
C MET A 762 -7.52 -12.86 20.97
N TYR A 763 -8.48 -13.65 21.43
CA TYR A 763 -8.28 -15.04 21.85
C TYR A 763 -9.59 -15.81 21.84
N PHE A 764 -9.51 -17.14 21.95
CA PHE A 764 -10.68 -18.00 22.07
C PHE A 764 -10.94 -18.38 23.53
N ILE A 765 -12.22 -18.47 23.85
CA ILE A 765 -12.71 -18.90 25.18
C ILE A 765 -13.72 -20.01 25.05
N SER A 766 -13.86 -20.80 26.13
CA SER A 766 -14.99 -21.72 26.34
C SER A 766 -16.22 -20.94 26.79
N GLU A 767 -17.35 -21.67 26.91
CA GLU A 767 -18.60 -21.13 27.48
C GLU A 767 -18.42 -20.61 28.90
N ASP A 768 -17.53 -21.24 29.69
CA ASP A 768 -17.18 -20.86 31.07
C ASP A 768 -16.15 -19.70 31.12
N ASN A 769 -15.88 -19.00 29.99
CA ASN A 769 -14.91 -17.94 29.84
C ASN A 769 -13.43 -18.35 30.10
N GLU A 770 -13.12 -19.65 30.05
CA GLU A 770 -11.73 -20.10 30.13
C GLU A 770 -11.03 -19.81 28.81
N LYS A 771 -9.85 -19.18 28.86
CA LYS A 771 -9.02 -18.95 27.66
C LYS A 771 -8.46 -20.27 27.15
N ILE A 772 -8.81 -20.63 25.91
CA ILE A 772 -8.45 -21.89 25.24
C ILE A 772 -7.43 -21.74 24.12
N SER A 773 -7.02 -20.52 23.80
CA SER A 773 -5.97 -20.24 22.80
C SER A 773 -4.93 -19.27 23.34
N ASN A 774 -3.83 -19.10 22.59
CA ASN A 774 -2.94 -17.95 22.79
C ASN A 774 -3.69 -16.63 22.59
N GLU A 775 -3.17 -15.58 23.20
CA GLU A 775 -3.65 -14.20 23.02
C GLU A 775 -2.82 -13.51 21.93
N ASN A 776 -3.50 -12.92 20.98
CA ASN A 776 -2.91 -12.09 19.94
C ASN A 776 -3.23 -10.62 20.21
N THR A 777 -2.27 -9.74 19.94
CA THR A 777 -2.46 -8.30 20.02
C THR A 777 -2.34 -7.69 18.65
N TYR A 778 -3.29 -6.81 18.28
CA TYR A 778 -3.28 -6.05 17.03
C TYR A 778 -3.45 -4.56 17.32
N ILE A 779 -2.60 -3.75 16.70
CA ILE A 779 -2.70 -2.29 16.74
C ILE A 779 -3.38 -1.85 15.45
N ALA A 780 -4.63 -1.41 15.57
CA ALA A 780 -5.41 -0.88 14.44
C ALA A 780 -4.98 0.57 14.16
N ASP A 781 -3.85 0.75 13.47
CA ASP A 781 -3.24 2.05 13.17
C ASP A 781 -3.09 2.34 11.67
N SER A 782 -3.57 1.44 10.82
CA SER A 782 -3.49 1.61 9.37
C SER A 782 -4.26 2.84 8.89
N ARG A 783 -3.59 3.67 8.10
CA ARG A 783 -4.14 4.88 7.45
C ARG A 783 -4.45 4.66 5.97
N ASP A 784 -4.26 3.44 5.47
CA ASP A 784 -4.48 3.17 4.06
C ASP A 784 -5.97 3.30 3.72
N ALA A 785 -6.29 4.08 2.69
CA ALA A 785 -7.66 4.25 2.22
C ALA A 785 -8.24 2.95 1.61
N ASP A 786 -7.36 2.09 1.05
CA ASP A 786 -7.75 0.82 0.48
C ASP A 786 -8.07 -0.20 1.60
N ALA A 787 -9.32 -0.66 1.65
CA ALA A 787 -9.78 -1.65 2.62
C ALA A 787 -9.01 -2.98 2.53
N GLN A 788 -8.58 -3.38 1.35
CA GLN A 788 -7.81 -4.62 1.17
C GLN A 788 -6.44 -4.57 1.85
N LYS A 789 -5.81 -3.40 1.89
CA LYS A 789 -4.53 -3.20 2.59
C LYS A 789 -4.67 -3.12 4.11
N ARG A 790 -5.89 -3.03 4.61
CA ARG A 790 -6.20 -3.07 6.04
C ARG A 790 -6.62 -4.47 6.51
N ILE A 791 -6.58 -5.48 5.63
CA ILE A 791 -6.76 -6.88 6.02
C ILE A 791 -5.48 -7.37 6.67
N PHE A 792 -5.61 -8.02 7.82
CA PHE A 792 -4.52 -8.61 8.56
C PHE A 792 -4.86 -10.01 9.02
N ARG A 793 -3.85 -10.82 9.26
CA ARG A 793 -3.98 -12.24 9.57
C ARG A 793 -3.48 -12.52 10.97
N MET A 794 -4.25 -13.30 11.75
CA MET A 794 -3.90 -13.73 13.11
C MET A 794 -3.94 -15.23 13.22
N ARG A 795 -2.90 -15.80 13.86
CA ARG A 795 -2.75 -17.22 14.10
C ARG A 795 -3.12 -17.52 15.54
N PHE A 796 -4.02 -18.49 15.73
CA PHE A 796 -4.44 -18.98 17.03
C PHE A 796 -3.97 -20.41 17.21
N THR A 797 -3.33 -20.69 18.34
CA THR A 797 -2.91 -22.01 18.76
C THR A 797 -3.77 -22.41 19.95
N PHE A 798 -4.51 -23.49 19.86
CA PHE A 798 -5.41 -23.98 20.88
C PHE A 798 -4.70 -24.88 21.87
N LYS A 799 -5.16 -24.88 23.11
CA LYS A 799 -4.71 -25.83 24.14
C LYS A 799 -5.00 -27.27 23.65
N ASN A 800 -4.02 -28.14 23.78
CA ASN A 800 -4.17 -29.57 23.42
C ASN A 800 -4.97 -30.32 24.48
N ARG A 801 -6.31 -30.34 24.32
CA ARG A 801 -7.25 -31.07 25.19
C ARG A 801 -8.47 -31.51 24.37
N GLN A 802 -9.25 -32.44 24.89
CA GLN A 802 -10.54 -32.79 24.31
C GLN A 802 -11.51 -31.62 24.40
N TYR A 803 -12.17 -31.32 23.31
CA TYR A 803 -13.22 -30.31 23.19
C TYR A 803 -14.56 -30.99 22.94
N ASP A 804 -15.60 -30.59 23.67
CA ASP A 804 -16.94 -31.09 23.46
C ASP A 804 -17.56 -30.38 22.25
N LYS A 805 -17.91 -31.13 21.20
CA LYS A 805 -18.54 -30.60 19.97
C LYS A 805 -19.93 -29.99 20.20
N ASN A 806 -20.57 -30.32 21.31
CA ASN A 806 -21.89 -29.81 21.70
C ASN A 806 -21.81 -28.53 22.54
N GLN A 807 -20.59 -28.15 23.00
CA GLN A 807 -20.38 -26.94 23.75
C GLN A 807 -20.05 -25.76 22.83
N GLN A 808 -20.48 -24.56 23.19
CA GLN A 808 -20.17 -23.32 22.44
C GLN A 808 -18.82 -22.78 22.86
N TYR A 809 -18.03 -22.39 21.86
CA TYR A 809 -16.76 -21.68 22.05
C TYR A 809 -16.82 -20.34 21.31
N TYR A 810 -16.03 -19.39 21.72
CA TYR A 810 -16.11 -18.04 21.15
C TYR A 810 -14.73 -17.48 20.86
N LEU A 811 -14.57 -16.89 19.68
CA LEU A 811 -13.53 -15.92 19.44
C LEU A 811 -13.99 -14.60 20.06
N VAL A 812 -13.19 -14.02 20.94
CA VAL A 812 -13.48 -12.74 21.57
C VAL A 812 -12.39 -11.71 21.25
N VAL A 813 -12.83 -10.49 21.07
CA VAL A 813 -11.98 -9.34 20.78
C VAL A 813 -12.25 -8.25 21.81
N TYR A 814 -11.21 -7.84 22.52
CA TYR A 814 -11.27 -6.81 23.56
C TYR A 814 -10.48 -5.58 23.14
N ASP A 815 -11.04 -4.40 23.36
CA ASP A 815 -10.31 -3.14 23.34
C ASP A 815 -9.42 -3.07 24.58
N GLU A 816 -8.10 -3.00 24.42
CA GLU A 816 -7.14 -2.99 25.51
C GLU A 816 -7.28 -1.75 26.41
N ALA A 817 -7.61 -0.59 25.82
CA ALA A 817 -7.68 0.68 26.55
C ALA A 817 -8.92 0.76 27.45
N THR A 818 -10.05 0.24 27.00
CA THR A 818 -11.33 0.27 27.72
C THR A 818 -11.62 -1.01 28.50
N GLY A 819 -10.96 -2.11 28.15
CA GLY A 819 -11.24 -3.45 28.71
C GLY A 819 -12.60 -4.00 28.30
N THR A 820 -13.26 -3.40 27.31
CA THR A 820 -14.58 -3.82 26.84
C THR A 820 -14.48 -4.78 25.65
N GLU A 821 -15.38 -5.76 25.63
CA GLU A 821 -15.50 -6.70 24.51
C GLU A 821 -16.04 -5.95 23.28
N SER A 822 -15.29 -5.97 22.19
CA SER A 822 -15.65 -5.32 20.92
C SER A 822 -16.59 -6.19 20.10
N PHE A 823 -16.28 -7.49 19.97
CA PHE A 823 -17.21 -8.46 19.41
C PHE A 823 -16.91 -9.89 19.89
N ARG A 824 -17.90 -10.77 19.72
CA ARG A 824 -17.85 -12.19 20.04
C ARG A 824 -18.37 -12.99 18.85
N HIS A 825 -17.61 -14.00 18.40
CA HIS A 825 -17.99 -14.87 17.30
C HIS A 825 -18.06 -16.33 17.76
N PRO A 826 -19.21 -17.01 17.64
CA PRO A 826 -19.35 -18.39 18.06
C PRO A 826 -18.67 -19.36 17.09
N VAL A 827 -18.02 -20.40 17.62
CA VAL A 827 -17.38 -21.46 16.83
C VAL A 827 -17.63 -22.82 17.47
N ILE A 828 -17.61 -23.86 16.66
CA ILE A 828 -17.64 -25.26 17.10
C ILE A 828 -16.21 -25.79 17.07
N MET A 829 -15.76 -26.42 18.15
CA MET A 829 -14.45 -27.08 18.20
C MET A 829 -14.60 -28.54 17.83
N ASP A 830 -13.99 -28.95 16.69
CA ASP A 830 -14.01 -30.34 16.19
C ASP A 830 -12.56 -30.75 15.84
N LEU A 831 -11.72 -30.77 16.86
CA LEU A 831 -10.33 -31.18 16.70
C LEU A 831 -10.27 -32.71 16.65
N ALA A 832 -9.70 -33.26 15.57
CA ALA A 832 -9.39 -34.68 15.48
C ALA A 832 -8.16 -34.98 16.36
N PHE A 833 -8.35 -35.78 17.41
CA PHE A 833 -7.23 -36.31 18.18
C PHE A 833 -6.55 -37.46 17.44
N ALA A 834 -5.22 -37.56 17.55
CA ALA A 834 -4.42 -38.63 16.98
C ALA A 834 -4.75 -40.04 17.59
N ASP A 835 -5.58 -40.09 18.64
CA ASP A 835 -5.91 -41.32 19.38
C ASP A 835 -7.15 -42.07 18.84
N ASP A 836 -7.83 -41.59 17.81
CA ASP A 836 -9.03 -42.24 17.24
C ASP A 836 -8.74 -43.29 16.15
N TYR A 837 -7.48 -43.62 15.91
CA TYR A 837 -7.08 -44.81 15.16
C TYR A 837 -6.75 -45.96 16.14
N GLY A 838 -7.80 -46.48 16.77
CA GLY A 838 -7.75 -47.71 17.51
C GLY A 838 -7.40 -48.86 16.57
N PHE A 839 -6.14 -49.27 16.53
CA PHE A 839 -5.81 -50.67 16.24
C PHE A 839 -5.73 -51.42 17.53
N THR A 840 -6.85 -52.02 17.93
CA THR A 840 -6.90 -53.20 18.77
C THR A 840 -6.27 -54.35 18.00
N PHE A 841 -5.07 -54.77 18.42
CA PHE A 841 -4.64 -56.16 18.37
C PHE A 841 -4.00 -56.52 19.68
#